data_483e2ec72af8c061e8c719ea51be1f3d
#
_entry.id   483e2ec72af8c061e8c719ea51be1f3d
#
_cell.length_a   1.000
_cell.length_b   1.000
_cell.length_c   1.000
_cell.angle_alpha   90.00
_cell.angle_beta   90.00
_cell.angle_gamma   90.00
#
_symmetry.space_group_name_H-M   'P 1'
#
loop_
_entity.id
_entity.type
_entity.pdbx_description
1 polymer ?
#
loop_
_entity_poly.entity_id
_entity_poly.type
_entity_poly.pdbx_seq_one_letter_code
_entity_poly.pdbx_strand_id
1 'polypeptide(L)'
;MDRDNGPGVRVPEQRAPRERPAGTELRFTVLGPVRAWRGSELLPSGSPQQRALLAALLLRDGRTATAGELIDALWGDDPPSQALATVRTYASRLRKILGQDTLVSESGGYAVRIPREALDLTLAQDLAAEAEKARGGGDRCQARTLINKLLGLWDGEGLASLPGPYAENQRTSLEEWRLQLTETRLDLDLELGCHAEAVSELTALTAAHPLRERLRELLMVALYRSGRQAEALAVYADTRRLLAEELGVDPRPELARLQQRILQADEELARPADEPAPATAAVRPAQLPATVPDFTGRDAFVRELGARLVTAEGSVMAVSALAGIGGVGKTTLAVHVAHQARPHFPDGQLYVDLQGAGARAAEPETVLGAFLRALGTADSAIPDSLDERAALYRSTLDGRRILVLLDNAHDAAQIRPLLPGTEGCAALVTSRVRMVDLAGAHLVDLDVMSPEEALQLFTRIVGDERVRSEREAALDVVAACGFLPLAIRIAASRLAARRTWTVSVLAAKLADERRRLDELQAGDLAVKATFELGYGQLEPAQARAFRLLGLADGPDISLAAAAALLDLDPHTAEDLLETLVDTSLLESAAPGRYRYHDLVRLYARACAERDEQSPAGRELALSRLLDFYLATAAGVYALERPGDRTVDHLEPTRYPGLTFAERSHALDWLYAEADCLLACVLQSHGDRSLRRAVDLLMAVKDLAESGANARRYETAALALRDAAMAAGDARAEGRARTTLTQVYSTAGRFEQADSEAHHAMALGIAAGDPWTSGNAPNERGILSIYRNHPEDGETYLQEAIKAFRSDGNKPGEASALCNLSRIYLALARTDSAVELAQQGITIYDRLGLALRLANGRYALGLALTQAGRLSEALEQLTQALGIFHENRQPLWEGVTHFRLAEVHLAARRFTLAAAHAEQAIALRGIGGEWRRGTVLTVLGRALEQLEQPDRARACWHEALAIYEQLGSAETDEVRRLLTPVAAA
;
A
#
# COMPACT_ATOMS: atom_id res chain seq x y z
N MET A 1 64.22 12.52 -16.93
CA MET A 1 64.65 11.61 -15.83
C MET A 1 63.37 11.12 -15.19
N ASP A 2 62.98 10.03 -15.69
CA ASP A 2 62.78 8.70 -15.06
C ASP A 2 61.51 8.64 -14.20
N ARG A 3 60.49 7.95 -14.74
CA ARG A 3 60.05 6.51 -14.42
C ARG A 3 59.36 6.43 -13.06
N ASP A 4 58.23 5.76 -12.86
CA ASP A 4 57.77 4.47 -13.37
C ASP A 4 56.28 4.22 -13.02
N ASN A 5 55.58 3.60 -13.95
CA ASN A 5 54.63 2.50 -13.90
C ASN A 5 53.76 2.19 -12.70
N GLY A 6 52.44 2.15 -12.95
CA GLY A 6 51.44 1.33 -12.24
C GLY A 6 50.40 0.83 -13.20
N PRO A 7 49.72 -0.32 -13.00
CA PRO A 7 49.25 -1.26 -14.01
C PRO A 7 47.91 -0.89 -14.66
N GLY A 8 47.84 -1.04 -15.96
CA GLY A 8 46.67 -0.86 -16.78
C GLY A 8 45.65 -1.97 -16.62
N VAL A 9 44.38 -1.58 -16.49
CA VAL A 9 43.22 -2.45 -16.63
C VAL A 9 42.98 -2.68 -18.12
N ARG A 10 43.10 -3.92 -18.57
CA ARG A 10 42.76 -4.35 -19.93
C ARG A 10 41.23 -4.37 -20.10
N VAL A 11 40.75 -3.57 -21.01
CA VAL A 11 39.41 -3.64 -21.61
C VAL A 11 39.43 -4.80 -22.62
N PRO A 12 38.45 -5.71 -22.66
CA PRO A 12 38.36 -6.74 -23.66
C PRO A 12 38.00 -6.12 -25.02
N GLU A 13 38.85 -6.38 -26.01
CA GLU A 13 38.59 -6.09 -27.43
C GLU A 13 37.28 -6.71 -27.89
N GLN A 14 36.34 -5.89 -28.32
CA GLN A 14 35.16 -6.29 -29.09
C GLN A 14 35.66 -6.84 -30.43
N ARG A 15 35.53 -8.13 -30.64
CA ARG A 15 35.70 -8.78 -31.97
C ARG A 15 34.66 -8.18 -32.90
N ALA A 16 35.15 -7.52 -33.97
CA ALA A 16 34.35 -7.07 -35.09
C ALA A 16 33.55 -8.28 -35.69
N PRO A 17 32.26 -8.08 -36.09
CA PRO A 17 31.50 -9.10 -36.76
C PRO A 17 32.19 -9.49 -38.05
N ARG A 18 32.49 -10.79 -38.23
CA ARG A 18 32.94 -11.34 -39.51
C ARG A 18 31.86 -11.04 -40.56
N GLU A 19 32.20 -10.21 -41.58
CA GLU A 19 31.40 -10.07 -42.79
C GLU A 19 31.12 -11.46 -43.39
N ARG A 20 29.84 -11.89 -43.41
CA ARG A 20 29.40 -13.07 -44.16
C ARG A 20 29.38 -12.68 -45.65
N PRO A 21 29.82 -13.59 -46.55
CA PRO A 21 29.84 -13.28 -47.99
C PRO A 21 28.40 -13.04 -48.46
N ALA A 22 28.18 -11.93 -49.17
CA ALA A 22 26.91 -11.58 -49.82
C ALA A 22 26.52 -12.74 -50.78
N GLY A 23 25.43 -13.51 -50.47
CA GLY A 23 24.93 -14.57 -51.35
C GLY A 23 24.33 -15.78 -50.60
N THR A 24 24.35 -15.85 -49.28
CA THR A 24 23.90 -17.02 -48.49
C THR A 24 22.64 -16.79 -47.64
N GLU A 25 22.03 -15.61 -47.69
CA GLU A 25 20.83 -15.31 -46.91
C GLU A 25 19.57 -15.97 -47.50
N LEU A 26 18.88 -16.78 -46.64
CA LEU A 26 17.58 -17.35 -46.94
C LEU A 26 16.49 -16.30 -46.81
N ARG A 27 15.55 -16.26 -47.77
CA ARG A 27 14.35 -15.41 -47.72
C ARG A 27 13.12 -16.28 -48.02
N PHE A 28 12.02 -15.96 -47.34
CA PHE A 28 10.75 -16.71 -47.43
C PHE A 28 9.59 -15.79 -47.69
N THR A 29 8.59 -16.25 -48.43
CA THR A 29 7.32 -15.57 -48.63
C THR A 29 6.17 -16.46 -48.23
N VAL A 30 5.17 -15.86 -47.55
CA VAL A 30 3.88 -16.45 -47.16
C VAL A 30 2.70 -15.54 -47.48
N LEU A 31 2.95 -14.23 -47.77
CA LEU A 31 1.92 -13.28 -48.22
C LEU A 31 1.56 -13.42 -49.69
N GLY A 32 1.69 -14.59 -50.21
CA GLY A 32 1.40 -15.04 -51.56
C GLY A 32 1.68 -16.55 -51.68
N PRO A 33 2.09 -17.06 -52.82
CA PRO A 33 2.58 -18.43 -52.94
C PRO A 33 3.80 -18.65 -52.04
N VAL A 34 3.83 -19.76 -51.29
CA VAL A 34 4.94 -20.08 -50.37
C VAL A 34 6.18 -20.44 -51.16
N ARG A 35 7.20 -19.59 -51.07
CA ARG A 35 8.49 -19.72 -51.78
C ARG A 35 9.65 -19.50 -50.81
N ALA A 36 10.79 -20.06 -51.15
CA ALA A 36 12.07 -19.89 -50.44
C ALA A 36 13.17 -19.55 -51.42
N TRP A 37 14.05 -18.61 -51.08
CA TRP A 37 15.21 -18.23 -51.91
C TRP A 37 16.49 -18.34 -51.10
N ARG A 38 17.60 -18.59 -51.77
CA ARG A 38 18.95 -18.43 -51.23
C ARG A 38 19.68 -17.38 -52.11
N GLY A 39 19.81 -16.15 -51.57
CA GLY A 39 20.20 -15.02 -52.37
C GLY A 39 19.13 -14.71 -53.45
N SER A 40 19.51 -14.81 -54.75
CA SER A 40 18.62 -14.65 -55.87
C SER A 40 18.03 -15.96 -56.46
N GLU A 41 18.48 -17.11 -55.96
CA GLU A 41 18.07 -18.42 -56.47
C GLU A 41 16.80 -18.93 -55.76
N LEU A 42 15.77 -19.27 -56.53
CA LEU A 42 14.55 -19.89 -56.04
C LEU A 42 14.79 -21.37 -55.69
N LEU A 43 14.55 -21.70 -54.42
CA LEU A 43 14.70 -23.07 -53.93
C LEU A 43 13.48 -23.93 -54.24
N PRO A 44 13.66 -25.21 -54.60
CA PRO A 44 12.58 -26.15 -54.86
C PRO A 44 11.86 -26.53 -53.56
N SER A 45 10.73 -25.90 -53.24
CA SER A 45 9.97 -26.10 -51.99
C SER A 45 9.12 -27.38 -51.96
N GLY A 46 9.16 -28.24 -53.01
CA GLY A 46 8.56 -29.56 -53.05
C GLY A 46 7.04 -29.60 -53.35
N SER A 47 6.37 -30.68 -52.92
CA SER A 47 4.91 -30.86 -53.10
C SER A 47 4.06 -29.81 -52.33
N PRO A 48 2.77 -29.63 -52.70
CA PRO A 48 1.87 -28.73 -51.92
C PRO A 48 1.87 -29.01 -50.41
N GLN A 49 1.89 -30.28 -50.00
CA GLN A 49 1.94 -30.67 -48.59
C GLN A 49 3.30 -30.40 -47.93
N GLN A 50 4.42 -30.49 -48.65
CA GLN A 50 5.73 -30.07 -48.15
C GLN A 50 5.79 -28.55 -47.94
N ARG A 51 5.19 -27.78 -48.85
CA ARG A 51 5.04 -26.32 -48.72
C ARG A 51 4.08 -25.94 -47.56
N ALA A 52 3.02 -26.74 -47.36
CA ALA A 52 2.13 -26.54 -46.21
C ALA A 52 2.84 -26.80 -44.88
N LEU A 53 3.69 -27.84 -44.82
CA LEU A 53 4.56 -28.08 -43.66
C LEU A 53 5.53 -26.93 -43.41
N LEU A 54 6.15 -26.41 -44.49
CA LEU A 54 7.08 -25.29 -44.38
C LEU A 54 6.34 -24.02 -43.86
N ALA A 55 5.18 -23.73 -44.40
CA ALA A 55 4.33 -22.60 -43.98
C ALA A 55 3.92 -22.74 -42.51
N ALA A 56 3.48 -23.93 -42.07
CA ALA A 56 3.11 -24.20 -40.69
C ALA A 56 4.26 -23.95 -39.70
N LEU A 57 5.49 -24.18 -40.12
CA LEU A 57 6.68 -23.92 -39.31
C LEU A 57 7.13 -22.46 -39.35
N LEU A 58 7.04 -21.78 -40.50
CA LEU A 58 7.39 -20.37 -40.65
C LEU A 58 6.44 -19.45 -39.84
N LEU A 59 5.16 -19.76 -39.84
CA LEU A 59 4.13 -18.97 -39.15
C LEU A 59 4.16 -19.12 -37.61
N ARG A 60 5.03 -19.98 -37.07
CA ARG A 60 5.22 -20.17 -35.61
C ARG A 60 6.37 -19.35 -35.01
N ASP A 61 6.99 -18.51 -35.78
CA ASP A 61 8.06 -17.60 -35.33
C ASP A 61 9.17 -18.31 -34.52
N GLY A 62 9.72 -19.41 -35.09
CA GLY A 62 10.79 -20.18 -34.49
C GLY A 62 10.38 -21.12 -33.34
N ARG A 63 9.11 -21.21 -32.98
CA ARG A 63 8.60 -22.13 -31.96
C ARG A 63 8.53 -23.55 -32.51
N THR A 64 8.91 -24.51 -31.66
CA THR A 64 8.87 -25.93 -32.03
C THR A 64 7.42 -26.41 -32.13
N ALA A 65 7.09 -27.02 -33.29
CA ALA A 65 5.84 -27.73 -33.48
C ALA A 65 6.06 -29.23 -33.27
N THR A 66 5.25 -29.87 -32.47
CA THR A 66 5.27 -31.30 -32.27
C THR A 66 4.82 -32.05 -33.54
N ALA A 67 5.20 -33.32 -33.68
CA ALA A 67 4.78 -34.10 -34.84
C ALA A 67 3.26 -34.26 -34.93
N GLY A 68 2.54 -34.32 -33.78
CA GLY A 68 1.10 -34.34 -33.70
C GLY A 68 0.48 -33.06 -34.26
N GLU A 69 0.89 -31.88 -33.74
CA GLU A 69 0.42 -30.58 -34.21
C GLU A 69 0.67 -30.38 -35.73
N LEU A 70 1.74 -30.93 -36.27
CA LEU A 70 2.01 -30.83 -37.68
C LEU A 70 1.11 -31.77 -38.51
N ILE A 71 0.75 -32.93 -37.97
CA ILE A 71 -0.22 -33.85 -38.58
C ILE A 71 -1.60 -33.16 -38.61
N ASP A 72 -2.05 -32.60 -37.50
CA ASP A 72 -3.33 -31.89 -37.41
C ASP A 72 -3.36 -30.67 -38.34
N ALA A 73 -2.23 -29.94 -38.44
CA ALA A 73 -2.09 -28.79 -39.33
C ALA A 73 -2.26 -29.13 -40.82
N LEU A 74 -1.74 -30.32 -41.21
CA LEU A 74 -1.72 -30.76 -42.61
C LEU A 74 -2.99 -31.51 -43.03
N TRP A 75 -3.61 -32.28 -42.15
CA TRP A 75 -4.71 -33.19 -42.49
C TRP A 75 -5.95 -33.06 -41.62
N GLY A 76 -5.88 -32.36 -40.44
CA GLY A 76 -6.99 -32.26 -39.50
C GLY A 76 -7.42 -33.64 -38.97
N ASP A 77 -8.73 -33.91 -39.03
CA ASP A 77 -9.34 -35.11 -38.48
C ASP A 77 -9.14 -36.37 -39.35
N ASP A 78 -8.56 -36.24 -40.58
CA ASP A 78 -8.39 -37.35 -41.54
C ASP A 78 -6.90 -37.57 -41.94
N PRO A 79 -6.01 -37.91 -41.00
CA PRO A 79 -4.63 -38.13 -41.29
C PRO A 79 -4.38 -39.50 -41.99
N PRO A 80 -3.48 -39.57 -42.96
CA PRO A 80 -3.12 -40.85 -43.59
C PRO A 80 -2.51 -41.83 -42.58
N SER A 81 -2.66 -43.13 -42.79
CA SER A 81 -2.18 -44.19 -41.87
C SER A 81 -0.69 -44.14 -41.50
N GLN A 82 0.11 -43.42 -42.29
CA GLN A 82 1.55 -43.22 -42.08
C GLN A 82 1.91 -41.73 -41.95
N ALA A 83 1.00 -40.92 -41.40
CA ALA A 83 1.17 -39.47 -41.29
C ALA A 83 2.50 -39.05 -40.63
N LEU A 84 2.88 -39.71 -39.54
CA LEU A 84 4.13 -39.43 -38.83
C LEU A 84 5.39 -39.69 -39.69
N ALA A 85 5.38 -40.78 -40.43
CA ALA A 85 6.49 -41.13 -41.34
C ALA A 85 6.57 -40.14 -42.52
N THR A 86 5.40 -39.67 -42.97
CA THR A 86 5.26 -38.67 -44.03
C THR A 86 5.82 -37.32 -43.58
N VAL A 87 5.44 -36.83 -42.40
CA VAL A 87 5.98 -35.58 -41.81
C VAL A 87 7.50 -35.65 -41.65
N ARG A 88 8.03 -36.78 -41.16
CA ARG A 88 9.48 -36.99 -41.05
C ARG A 88 10.19 -36.95 -42.42
N THR A 89 9.57 -37.51 -43.42
CA THR A 89 10.09 -37.52 -44.81
C THR A 89 10.09 -36.09 -45.38
N TYR A 90 9.02 -35.33 -45.16
CA TYR A 90 8.92 -33.94 -45.62
C TYR A 90 9.94 -33.05 -44.89
N ALA A 91 10.05 -33.19 -43.58
CA ALA A 91 11.04 -32.47 -42.81
C ALA A 91 12.47 -32.77 -43.22
N SER A 92 12.78 -34.07 -43.51
CA SER A 92 14.09 -34.47 -44.01
C SER A 92 14.43 -33.89 -45.39
N ARG A 93 13.45 -33.82 -46.30
CA ARG A 93 13.62 -33.22 -47.64
C ARG A 93 13.79 -31.71 -47.53
N LEU A 94 12.98 -31.03 -46.73
CA LEU A 94 13.10 -29.60 -46.50
C LEU A 94 14.45 -29.25 -45.84
N ARG A 95 14.94 -30.07 -44.92
CA ARG A 95 16.24 -29.88 -44.27
C ARG A 95 17.40 -29.98 -45.24
N LYS A 96 17.32 -30.85 -46.24
CA LYS A 96 18.34 -30.96 -47.30
C LYS A 96 18.41 -29.69 -48.15
N ILE A 97 17.29 -29.04 -48.36
CA ILE A 97 17.16 -27.82 -49.17
C ILE A 97 17.53 -26.57 -48.38
N LEU A 98 17.00 -26.44 -47.17
CA LEU A 98 17.15 -25.24 -46.35
C LEU A 98 18.44 -25.21 -45.48
N GLY A 99 18.96 -26.38 -45.13
CA GLY A 99 20.11 -26.57 -44.24
C GLY A 99 19.72 -27.09 -42.85
N GLN A 100 20.70 -27.67 -42.15
CA GLN A 100 20.47 -28.30 -40.83
C GLN A 100 20.26 -27.26 -39.72
N ASP A 101 20.85 -26.09 -39.86
CA ASP A 101 20.74 -24.99 -38.91
C ASP A 101 19.40 -24.22 -39.03
N THR A 102 18.75 -24.26 -40.20
CA THR A 102 17.50 -23.60 -40.47
C THR A 102 16.30 -24.41 -40.03
N LEU A 103 16.27 -25.72 -40.38
CA LEU A 103 15.21 -26.65 -39.95
C LEU A 103 15.75 -27.60 -38.89
N VAL A 104 15.51 -27.29 -37.64
CA VAL A 104 16.00 -28.06 -36.51
C VAL A 104 14.98 -29.07 -36.00
N SER A 105 15.45 -30.16 -35.37
CA SER A 105 14.60 -31.12 -34.65
C SER A 105 14.85 -30.96 -33.16
N GLU A 106 13.83 -30.66 -32.40
CA GLU A 106 13.91 -30.44 -30.95
C GLU A 106 12.70 -31.08 -30.28
N SER A 107 12.90 -31.69 -29.11
CA SER A 107 11.83 -32.18 -28.25
C SER A 107 10.73 -33.00 -28.93
N GLY A 108 11.11 -33.83 -29.93
CA GLY A 108 10.14 -34.64 -30.67
C GLY A 108 9.34 -33.90 -31.77
N GLY A 109 9.69 -32.66 -32.06
CA GLY A 109 9.09 -31.82 -33.09
C GLY A 109 10.12 -31.17 -34.02
N TYR A 110 9.66 -30.16 -34.75
CA TYR A 110 10.45 -29.39 -35.73
C TYR A 110 10.24 -27.88 -35.53
N ALA A 111 11.29 -27.10 -35.77
CA ALA A 111 11.22 -25.64 -35.81
C ALA A 111 12.02 -25.08 -36.99
N VAL A 112 11.59 -24.00 -37.60
CA VAL A 112 12.35 -23.21 -38.55
C VAL A 112 12.92 -21.98 -37.86
N ARG A 113 14.25 -21.86 -37.82
CA ARG A 113 14.97 -20.77 -37.22
C ARG A 113 15.58 -19.88 -38.31
N ILE A 114 15.01 -18.69 -38.46
CA ILE A 114 15.43 -17.70 -39.46
C ILE A 114 15.50 -16.33 -38.80
N PRO A 115 16.30 -15.38 -39.31
CA PRO A 115 16.22 -13.97 -38.93
C PRO A 115 14.82 -13.40 -39.23
N ARG A 116 14.34 -12.45 -38.44
CA ARG A 116 13.05 -11.85 -38.64
C ARG A 116 12.86 -11.22 -40.03
N GLU A 117 13.89 -10.58 -40.53
CA GLU A 117 13.94 -9.94 -41.84
C GLU A 117 13.87 -10.93 -43.01
N ALA A 118 14.04 -12.21 -42.74
CA ALA A 118 13.99 -13.26 -43.77
C ALA A 118 12.59 -13.69 -44.18
N LEU A 119 11.53 -13.28 -43.45
CA LEU A 119 10.13 -13.63 -43.75
C LEU A 119 9.32 -12.35 -44.07
N ASP A 120 8.60 -12.38 -45.23
CA ASP A 120 7.76 -11.26 -45.67
C ASP A 120 6.66 -10.88 -44.65
N LEU A 121 6.08 -11.83 -43.92
CA LEU A 121 5.06 -11.57 -42.92
C LEU A 121 5.65 -10.80 -41.74
N THR A 122 6.85 -11.12 -41.25
CA THR A 122 7.51 -10.40 -40.18
C THR A 122 7.87 -8.95 -40.61
N LEU A 123 8.37 -8.81 -41.83
CA LEU A 123 8.62 -7.49 -42.43
C LEU A 123 7.33 -6.67 -42.54
N ALA A 124 6.21 -7.30 -42.90
CA ALA A 124 4.90 -6.65 -42.96
C ALA A 124 4.43 -6.21 -41.55
N GLN A 125 4.61 -7.04 -40.55
CA GLN A 125 4.27 -6.70 -39.15
C GLN A 125 5.10 -5.53 -38.63
N ASP A 126 6.41 -5.49 -38.90
CA ASP A 126 7.29 -4.40 -38.51
C ASP A 126 6.88 -3.08 -39.20
N LEU A 127 6.57 -3.12 -40.51
CA LEU A 127 6.06 -1.95 -41.24
C LEU A 127 4.70 -1.48 -40.71
N ALA A 128 3.80 -2.39 -40.28
CA ALA A 128 2.54 -2.04 -39.66
C ALA A 128 2.75 -1.30 -38.33
N ALA A 129 3.67 -1.78 -37.48
CA ALA A 129 4.00 -1.14 -36.23
C ALA A 129 4.62 0.27 -36.44
N GLU A 130 5.50 0.41 -37.45
CA GLU A 130 6.07 1.73 -37.81
C GLU A 130 4.97 2.68 -38.36
N ALA A 131 4.03 2.19 -39.15
CA ALA A 131 2.92 2.97 -39.68
C ALA A 131 1.99 3.48 -38.55
N GLU A 132 1.68 2.61 -37.59
CA GLU A 132 0.87 3.00 -36.41
C GLU A 132 1.60 4.04 -35.55
N LYS A 133 2.90 3.88 -35.36
CA LYS A 133 3.72 4.88 -34.66
C LYS A 133 3.76 6.22 -35.40
N ALA A 134 3.90 6.22 -36.72
CA ALA A 134 3.87 7.43 -37.53
C ALA A 134 2.48 8.11 -37.47
N ARG A 135 1.39 7.30 -37.50
CA ARG A 135 0.02 7.80 -37.33
C ARG A 135 -0.20 8.43 -35.97
N GLY A 136 0.23 7.76 -34.88
CA GLY A 136 0.19 8.30 -33.51
C GLY A 136 1.02 9.56 -33.33
N GLY A 137 2.11 9.72 -34.09
CA GLY A 137 2.94 10.93 -34.13
C GLY A 137 2.39 12.05 -35.03
N GLY A 138 1.22 11.87 -35.66
CA GLY A 138 0.58 12.87 -36.53
C GLY A 138 1.14 12.92 -37.95
N ASP A 139 2.13 12.11 -38.33
CA ASP A 139 2.70 12.05 -39.68
C ASP A 139 1.88 11.09 -40.58
N ARG A 140 0.73 11.61 -41.04
CA ARG A 140 -0.21 10.87 -41.90
C ARG A 140 0.40 10.46 -43.25
N CYS A 141 1.26 11.31 -43.83
CA CYS A 141 1.94 11.03 -45.10
C CYS A 141 2.90 9.86 -44.97
N GLN A 142 3.69 9.82 -43.89
CA GLN A 142 4.60 8.73 -43.60
C GLN A 142 3.85 7.42 -43.29
N ALA A 143 2.79 7.50 -42.48
CA ALA A 143 1.93 6.34 -42.15
C ALA A 143 1.34 5.71 -43.44
N ARG A 144 0.74 6.55 -44.33
CA ARG A 144 0.22 6.12 -45.66
C ARG A 144 1.29 5.44 -46.49
N THR A 145 2.49 6.02 -46.54
CA THR A 145 3.62 5.49 -47.34
C THR A 145 4.06 4.11 -46.83
N LEU A 146 4.14 3.93 -45.53
CA LEU A 146 4.48 2.65 -44.90
C LEU A 146 3.41 1.60 -45.15
N ILE A 147 2.10 1.92 -45.04
CA ILE A 147 1.02 0.99 -45.32
C ILE A 147 0.98 0.60 -46.81
N ASN A 148 1.20 1.53 -47.74
CA ASN A 148 1.31 1.20 -49.16
C ASN A 148 2.49 0.24 -49.45
N LYS A 149 3.65 0.47 -48.83
CA LYS A 149 4.81 -0.44 -48.95
C LYS A 149 4.51 -1.82 -48.37
N LEU A 150 3.79 -1.85 -47.25
CA LEU A 150 3.36 -3.09 -46.61
C LEU A 150 2.36 -3.87 -47.46
N LEU A 151 1.30 -3.22 -47.97
CA LEU A 151 0.32 -3.85 -48.85
C LEU A 151 0.97 -4.37 -50.16
N GLY A 152 2.05 -3.72 -50.63
CA GLY A 152 2.86 -4.16 -51.77
C GLY A 152 3.64 -5.44 -51.55
N LEU A 153 3.69 -5.98 -50.34
CA LEU A 153 4.30 -7.30 -50.05
C LEU A 153 3.41 -8.50 -50.42
N TRP A 154 2.10 -8.25 -50.63
CA TRP A 154 1.19 -9.32 -51.07
C TRP A 154 1.36 -9.63 -52.56
N ASP A 155 1.71 -10.89 -52.84
CA ASP A 155 1.77 -11.43 -54.23
C ASP A 155 0.54 -12.35 -54.46
N GLY A 156 -0.64 -11.73 -54.54
CA GLY A 156 -1.91 -12.47 -54.70
C GLY A 156 -2.54 -12.87 -53.34
N GLU A 157 -3.10 -14.07 -53.28
CA GLU A 157 -3.70 -14.66 -52.07
C GLU A 157 -2.62 -15.22 -51.16
N GLY A 158 -2.64 -14.85 -49.88
CA GLY A 158 -1.68 -15.40 -48.89
C GLY A 158 -1.79 -16.91 -48.78
N LEU A 159 -0.67 -17.62 -48.67
CA LEU A 159 -0.63 -19.08 -48.64
C LEU A 159 -1.32 -19.76 -49.83
N ALA A 160 -1.25 -19.14 -51.01
CA ALA A 160 -1.99 -19.58 -52.21
C ALA A 160 -1.76 -21.08 -52.54
N SER A 161 -2.87 -21.80 -52.83
CA SER A 161 -2.87 -23.21 -53.24
C SER A 161 -2.26 -24.22 -52.26
N LEU A 162 -2.15 -23.88 -50.96
CA LEU A 162 -1.74 -24.82 -49.94
C LEU A 162 -2.96 -25.58 -49.37
N PRO A 163 -2.84 -26.92 -49.24
CA PRO A 163 -3.87 -27.74 -48.62
C PRO A 163 -3.73 -27.76 -47.09
N GLY A 164 -4.84 -28.12 -46.42
CA GLY A 164 -4.88 -28.41 -44.97
C GLY A 164 -5.55 -27.32 -44.13
N PRO A 165 -6.21 -27.72 -43.05
CA PRO A 165 -7.06 -26.82 -42.25
C PRO A 165 -6.28 -25.68 -41.64
N TYR A 166 -5.04 -25.87 -41.29
CA TYR A 166 -4.20 -24.79 -40.75
C TYR A 166 -3.93 -23.70 -41.82
N ALA A 167 -3.61 -24.12 -43.05
CA ALA A 167 -3.35 -23.17 -44.12
C ALA A 167 -4.63 -22.39 -44.51
N GLU A 168 -5.80 -23.02 -44.44
CA GLU A 168 -7.09 -22.39 -44.68
C GLU A 168 -7.42 -21.32 -43.62
N ASN A 169 -7.27 -21.69 -42.36
CA ASN A 169 -7.50 -20.75 -41.24
C ASN A 169 -6.53 -19.54 -41.29
N GLN A 170 -5.24 -19.82 -41.57
CA GLN A 170 -4.25 -18.75 -41.69
C GLN A 170 -4.49 -17.86 -42.92
N ARG A 171 -4.96 -18.40 -44.00
CA ARG A 171 -5.36 -17.66 -45.21
C ARG A 171 -6.48 -16.68 -44.92
N THR A 172 -7.52 -17.14 -44.24
CA THR A 172 -8.64 -16.31 -43.82
C THR A 172 -8.16 -15.17 -42.90
N SER A 173 -7.25 -15.46 -41.94
CA SER A 173 -6.70 -14.46 -41.06
C SER A 173 -5.84 -13.41 -41.78
N LEU A 174 -5.03 -13.84 -42.76
CA LEU A 174 -4.17 -12.94 -43.56
C LEU A 174 -5.01 -12.03 -44.49
N GLU A 175 -6.09 -12.54 -45.09
CA GLU A 175 -7.00 -11.73 -45.89
C GLU A 175 -7.79 -10.73 -45.08
N GLU A 176 -8.22 -11.13 -43.87
CA GLU A 176 -8.88 -10.18 -42.93
C GLU A 176 -7.92 -9.08 -42.49
N TRP A 177 -6.66 -9.40 -42.16
CA TRP A 177 -5.65 -8.42 -41.84
C TRP A 177 -5.34 -7.48 -43.02
N ARG A 178 -5.21 -8.02 -44.23
CA ARG A 178 -5.05 -7.24 -45.47
C ARG A 178 -6.19 -6.23 -45.67
N LEU A 179 -7.42 -6.66 -45.41
CA LEU A 179 -8.58 -5.81 -45.54
C LEU A 179 -8.58 -4.67 -44.50
N GLN A 180 -8.22 -4.97 -43.24
CA GLN A 180 -8.06 -3.96 -42.18
C GLN A 180 -6.99 -2.93 -42.52
N LEU A 181 -5.86 -3.35 -43.08
CA LEU A 181 -4.79 -2.46 -43.54
C LEU A 181 -5.26 -1.59 -44.70
N THR A 182 -6.07 -2.13 -45.59
CA THR A 182 -6.66 -1.37 -46.71
C THR A 182 -7.66 -0.33 -46.21
N GLU A 183 -8.50 -0.67 -45.22
CA GLU A 183 -9.36 0.29 -44.53
C GLU A 183 -8.60 1.44 -43.89
N THR A 184 -7.49 1.12 -43.19
CA THR A 184 -6.61 2.11 -42.55
C THR A 184 -5.95 3.02 -43.60
N ARG A 185 -5.50 2.48 -44.71
CA ARG A 185 -4.94 3.28 -45.82
C ARG A 185 -5.98 4.24 -46.42
N LEU A 186 -7.20 3.73 -46.67
CA LEU A 186 -8.27 4.54 -47.22
C LEU A 186 -8.73 5.65 -46.24
N ASP A 187 -8.73 5.36 -44.95
CA ASP A 187 -8.95 6.37 -43.89
C ASP A 187 -7.92 7.51 -43.98
N LEU A 188 -6.63 7.16 -44.07
CA LEU A 188 -5.52 8.12 -44.27
C LEU A 188 -5.64 8.87 -45.60
N ASP A 189 -6.09 8.22 -46.68
CA ASP A 189 -6.35 8.87 -47.98
C ASP A 189 -7.41 9.94 -47.84
N LEU A 190 -8.48 9.67 -47.06
CA LEU A 190 -9.54 10.64 -46.78
C LEU A 190 -9.05 11.81 -45.90
N GLU A 191 -8.20 11.52 -44.92
CA GLU A 191 -7.57 12.54 -44.08
C GLU A 191 -6.65 13.46 -44.88
N LEU A 192 -5.96 12.94 -45.91
CA LEU A 192 -5.02 13.65 -46.77
C LEU A 192 -5.68 14.33 -48.00
N GLY A 193 -7.03 14.25 -48.10
CA GLY A 193 -7.77 14.95 -49.15
C GLY A 193 -7.93 14.18 -50.47
N CYS A 194 -7.49 12.90 -50.55
CA CYS A 194 -7.58 12.08 -51.77
C CYS A 194 -8.98 11.44 -51.94
N HIS A 195 -10.05 12.24 -51.79
CA HIS A 195 -11.43 11.75 -51.73
C HIS A 195 -11.94 11.13 -53.02
N ALA A 196 -11.67 11.74 -54.16
CA ALA A 196 -12.18 11.28 -55.46
C ALA A 196 -11.56 9.92 -55.87
N GLU A 197 -10.29 9.71 -55.56
CA GLU A 197 -9.58 8.46 -55.84
C GLU A 197 -10.07 7.33 -54.92
N ALA A 198 -10.33 7.62 -53.64
CA ALA A 198 -10.83 6.67 -52.68
C ALA A 198 -12.26 6.18 -52.98
N VAL A 199 -13.15 7.02 -53.60
CA VAL A 199 -14.51 6.63 -53.96
C VAL A 199 -14.53 5.41 -54.87
N SER A 200 -13.68 5.36 -55.92
CA SER A 200 -13.66 4.25 -56.87
C SER A 200 -13.29 2.93 -56.21
N GLU A 201 -12.24 2.93 -55.42
CA GLU A 201 -11.75 1.73 -54.70
C GLU A 201 -12.75 1.30 -53.61
N LEU A 202 -13.30 2.24 -52.84
CA LEU A 202 -14.29 1.94 -51.80
C LEU A 202 -15.61 1.38 -52.40
N THR A 203 -15.99 1.83 -53.57
CA THR A 203 -17.18 1.28 -54.27
C THR A 203 -16.95 -0.18 -54.66
N ALA A 204 -15.75 -0.52 -55.18
CA ALA A 204 -15.42 -1.90 -55.51
C ALA A 204 -15.34 -2.80 -54.23
N LEU A 205 -14.73 -2.30 -53.17
CA LEU A 205 -14.58 -3.04 -51.91
C LEU A 205 -15.91 -3.23 -51.18
N THR A 206 -16.83 -2.26 -51.21
CA THR A 206 -18.20 -2.39 -50.64
C THR A 206 -19.05 -3.38 -51.40
N ALA A 207 -18.84 -3.54 -52.72
CA ALA A 207 -19.48 -4.56 -53.51
C ALA A 207 -18.92 -5.98 -53.21
N ALA A 208 -17.60 -6.08 -52.97
CA ALA A 208 -16.96 -7.36 -52.62
C ALA A 208 -17.26 -7.81 -51.18
N HIS A 209 -17.41 -6.86 -50.27
CA HIS A 209 -17.67 -7.08 -48.84
C HIS A 209 -18.93 -6.36 -48.35
N PRO A 210 -20.13 -6.79 -48.79
CA PRO A 210 -21.36 -6.04 -48.63
C PRO A 210 -21.84 -5.82 -47.20
N LEU A 211 -21.45 -6.69 -46.23
CA LEU A 211 -21.83 -6.61 -44.84
C LEU A 211 -20.78 -5.86 -43.94
N ARG A 212 -19.72 -5.33 -44.57
CA ARG A 212 -18.66 -4.65 -43.82
C ARG A 212 -18.96 -3.15 -43.69
N GLU A 213 -19.54 -2.77 -42.55
CA GLU A 213 -20.01 -1.41 -42.31
C GLU A 213 -18.90 -0.35 -42.33
N ARG A 214 -17.67 -0.68 -41.93
CA ARG A 214 -16.54 0.28 -41.93
C ARG A 214 -16.20 0.78 -43.34
N LEU A 215 -16.20 -0.10 -44.33
CA LEU A 215 -15.99 0.31 -45.74
C LEU A 215 -17.12 1.26 -46.23
N ARG A 216 -18.35 1.01 -45.80
CA ARG A 216 -19.51 1.87 -46.15
C ARG A 216 -19.44 3.23 -45.45
N GLU A 217 -18.97 3.26 -44.23
CA GLU A 217 -18.69 4.49 -43.49
C GLU A 217 -17.64 5.35 -44.23
N LEU A 218 -16.51 4.76 -44.63
CA LEU A 218 -15.47 5.45 -45.40
C LEU A 218 -15.99 5.94 -46.74
N LEU A 219 -16.82 5.14 -47.42
CA LEU A 219 -17.44 5.54 -48.69
C LEU A 219 -18.40 6.72 -48.54
N MET A 220 -19.20 6.73 -47.45
CA MET A 220 -20.10 7.87 -47.16
C MET A 220 -19.29 9.16 -46.93
N VAL A 221 -18.18 9.09 -46.17
CA VAL A 221 -17.28 10.25 -45.94
C VAL A 221 -16.64 10.72 -47.25
N ALA A 222 -16.14 9.80 -48.06
CA ALA A 222 -15.51 10.09 -49.35
C ALA A 222 -16.46 10.78 -50.31
N LEU A 223 -17.70 10.26 -50.44
CA LEU A 223 -18.77 10.84 -51.29
C LEU A 223 -19.18 12.23 -50.77
N TYR A 224 -19.37 12.38 -49.47
CA TYR A 224 -19.78 13.67 -48.88
C TYR A 224 -18.71 14.75 -49.10
N ARG A 225 -17.44 14.45 -48.83
CA ARG A 225 -16.32 15.36 -49.08
C ARG A 225 -16.06 15.65 -50.53
N SER A 226 -16.53 14.77 -51.42
CA SER A 226 -16.54 15.00 -52.88
C SER A 226 -17.76 15.79 -53.39
N GLY A 227 -18.59 16.34 -52.46
CA GLY A 227 -19.83 17.09 -52.81
C GLY A 227 -21.01 16.22 -53.22
N ARG A 228 -20.94 14.89 -53.12
CA ARG A 228 -21.93 13.90 -53.57
C ARG A 228 -22.84 13.47 -52.43
N GLN A 229 -23.43 14.44 -51.70
CA GLN A 229 -24.23 14.19 -50.47
C GLN A 229 -25.37 13.21 -50.68
N ALA A 230 -26.12 13.32 -51.79
CA ALA A 230 -27.23 12.43 -52.06
C ALA A 230 -26.83 10.97 -52.21
N GLU A 231 -25.66 10.70 -52.81
CA GLU A 231 -25.13 9.36 -52.96
C GLU A 231 -24.58 8.80 -51.62
N ALA A 232 -23.98 9.66 -50.81
CA ALA A 232 -23.57 9.25 -49.44
C ALA A 232 -24.79 8.78 -48.60
N LEU A 233 -25.91 9.48 -48.65
CA LEU A 233 -27.16 9.09 -47.99
C LEU A 233 -27.79 7.82 -48.58
N ALA A 234 -27.67 7.63 -49.91
CA ALA A 234 -28.13 6.40 -50.59
C ALA A 234 -27.34 5.17 -50.10
N VAL A 235 -26.02 5.29 -49.89
CA VAL A 235 -25.16 4.22 -49.31
C VAL A 235 -25.68 3.78 -47.94
N TYR A 236 -26.08 4.72 -47.09
CA TYR A 236 -26.65 4.40 -45.77
C TYR A 236 -27.99 3.64 -45.91
N ALA A 237 -28.91 4.14 -46.78
CA ALA A 237 -30.20 3.50 -46.98
C ALA A 237 -30.07 2.06 -47.50
N ASP A 238 -29.14 1.85 -48.45
CA ASP A 238 -28.81 0.50 -48.96
C ASP A 238 -28.19 -0.39 -47.90
N THR A 239 -27.31 0.16 -47.08
CA THR A 239 -26.68 -0.58 -45.95
C THR A 239 -27.73 -1.03 -44.95
N ARG A 240 -28.65 -0.13 -44.56
CA ARG A 240 -29.71 -0.45 -43.61
C ARG A 240 -30.66 -1.53 -44.14
N ARG A 241 -31.03 -1.43 -45.42
CA ARG A 241 -31.85 -2.46 -46.03
C ARG A 241 -31.16 -3.80 -46.07
N LEU A 242 -29.89 -3.86 -46.47
CA LEU A 242 -29.12 -5.09 -46.56
C LEU A 242 -28.93 -5.76 -45.18
N LEU A 243 -28.60 -4.98 -44.16
CA LEU A 243 -28.41 -5.51 -42.79
C LEU A 243 -29.75 -6.03 -42.23
N ALA A 244 -30.86 -5.38 -42.51
CA ALA A 244 -32.20 -5.85 -42.12
C ALA A 244 -32.61 -7.12 -42.83
N GLU A 245 -32.32 -7.25 -44.13
CA GLU A 245 -32.68 -8.42 -44.96
C GLU A 245 -31.79 -9.64 -44.64
N GLU A 246 -30.48 -9.46 -44.48
CA GLU A 246 -29.54 -10.60 -44.34
C GLU A 246 -29.30 -11.00 -42.87
N LEU A 247 -29.32 -10.06 -41.93
CA LEU A 247 -28.96 -10.30 -40.53
C LEU A 247 -30.05 -9.93 -39.53
N GLY A 248 -31.10 -9.21 -39.96
CA GLY A 248 -32.17 -8.75 -39.06
C GLY A 248 -31.77 -7.67 -38.06
N VAL A 249 -30.69 -6.92 -38.31
CA VAL A 249 -30.14 -5.90 -37.42
C VAL A 249 -30.12 -4.52 -38.07
N ASP A 250 -30.16 -3.44 -37.24
CA ASP A 250 -29.92 -2.08 -37.68
C ASP A 250 -28.40 -1.79 -37.78
N PRO A 251 -28.01 -0.78 -38.62
CA PRO A 251 -26.62 -0.32 -38.70
C PRO A 251 -26.05 0.12 -37.37
N ARG A 252 -24.70 -0.02 -37.18
CA ARG A 252 -24.01 0.41 -35.97
C ARG A 252 -24.22 1.90 -35.65
N PRO A 253 -24.17 2.29 -34.36
CA PRO A 253 -24.40 3.68 -33.95
C PRO A 253 -23.47 4.70 -34.63
N GLU A 254 -22.25 4.30 -35.03
CA GLU A 254 -21.28 5.16 -35.73
C GLU A 254 -21.77 5.55 -37.10
N LEU A 255 -22.25 4.58 -37.86
CA LEU A 255 -22.77 4.80 -39.21
C LEU A 255 -24.07 5.63 -39.19
N ALA A 256 -24.93 5.39 -38.19
CA ALA A 256 -26.15 6.18 -37.98
C ALA A 256 -25.83 7.64 -37.60
N ARG A 257 -24.82 7.84 -36.72
CA ARG A 257 -24.34 9.20 -36.38
C ARG A 257 -23.74 9.92 -37.59
N LEU A 258 -23.00 9.21 -38.45
CA LEU A 258 -22.44 9.78 -39.66
C LEU A 258 -23.55 10.23 -40.62
N GLN A 259 -24.60 9.42 -40.82
CA GLN A 259 -25.78 9.80 -41.62
C GLN A 259 -26.40 11.09 -41.07
N GLN A 260 -26.59 11.19 -39.76
CA GLN A 260 -27.18 12.38 -39.13
C GLN A 260 -26.30 13.62 -39.32
N ARG A 261 -24.98 13.52 -39.18
CA ARG A 261 -24.06 14.63 -39.47
C ARG A 261 -24.11 15.08 -40.94
N ILE A 262 -24.21 14.14 -41.89
CA ILE A 262 -24.36 14.44 -43.31
C ILE A 262 -25.70 15.15 -43.58
N LEU A 263 -26.80 14.74 -42.93
CA LEU A 263 -28.11 15.40 -43.05
C LEU A 263 -28.11 16.83 -42.50
N GLN A 264 -27.35 17.09 -41.46
CA GLN A 264 -27.18 18.40 -40.80
C GLN A 264 -26.19 19.29 -41.55
N ALA A 265 -25.61 18.83 -42.67
CA ALA A 265 -24.60 19.54 -43.47
C ALA A 265 -23.42 20.02 -42.60
N ASP A 266 -22.92 19.13 -41.72
CA ASP A 266 -21.83 19.40 -40.76
C ASP A 266 -20.57 19.88 -41.50
N GLU A 267 -20.20 21.15 -41.25
CA GLU A 267 -19.06 21.81 -41.92
C GLU A 267 -17.73 21.18 -41.55
N GLU A 268 -17.60 20.62 -40.31
CA GLU A 268 -16.38 19.92 -39.88
C GLU A 268 -16.19 18.62 -40.66
N LEU A 269 -17.29 17.95 -41.07
CA LEU A 269 -17.21 16.73 -41.87
C LEU A 269 -16.74 17.03 -43.29
N ALA A 270 -16.99 18.25 -43.78
CA ALA A 270 -16.67 18.68 -45.16
C ALA A 270 -15.20 19.14 -45.33
N ARG A 271 -14.48 19.50 -44.25
CA ARG A 271 -13.11 20.03 -44.34
C ARG A 271 -12.05 18.92 -44.32
N PRO A 272 -11.04 18.98 -45.23
CA PRO A 272 -9.76 18.28 -45.02
C PRO A 272 -8.98 18.94 -43.90
N ALA A 273 -8.14 18.17 -43.24
CA ALA A 273 -7.44 18.57 -42.01
C ALA A 273 -6.32 19.66 -42.18
N ASP A 274 -6.15 20.28 -43.36
CA ASP A 274 -5.11 21.26 -43.64
C ASP A 274 -5.57 22.38 -44.58
N GLU A 275 -6.16 23.44 -44.00
CA GLU A 275 -6.00 24.80 -44.48
C GLU A 275 -5.84 25.75 -43.29
N PRO A 276 -4.73 26.50 -43.19
CA PRO A 276 -4.57 27.49 -42.13
C PRO A 276 -5.47 28.70 -42.40
N ALA A 277 -6.40 29.00 -41.51
CA ALA A 277 -7.13 30.25 -41.47
C ALA A 277 -6.14 31.44 -41.30
N PRO A 278 -6.40 32.64 -41.88
CA PRO A 278 -5.55 33.80 -41.74
C PRO A 278 -5.51 34.19 -40.23
N ALA A 279 -4.32 34.12 -39.63
CA ALA A 279 -4.05 34.39 -38.24
C ALA A 279 -4.33 35.85 -37.89
N THR A 280 -5.47 36.14 -37.26
CA THR A 280 -5.53 37.18 -36.24
C THR A 280 -4.61 36.70 -35.10
N ALA A 281 -3.64 37.52 -34.76
CA ALA A 281 -2.70 37.16 -33.71
C ALA A 281 -3.46 36.73 -32.45
N ALA A 282 -3.51 35.42 -32.17
CA ALA A 282 -4.23 34.84 -31.06
C ALA A 282 -3.67 35.43 -29.75
N VAL A 283 -4.53 36.04 -28.95
CA VAL A 283 -4.17 36.50 -27.61
C VAL A 283 -3.77 35.29 -26.80
N ARG A 284 -2.52 35.29 -26.33
CA ARG A 284 -1.96 34.20 -25.50
C ARG A 284 -1.98 34.62 -24.05
N PRO A 285 -2.95 34.16 -23.24
CA PRO A 285 -2.98 34.48 -21.80
C PRO A 285 -1.78 33.88 -21.10
N ALA A 286 -1.15 34.64 -20.18
CA ALA A 286 -0.03 34.22 -19.35
C ALA A 286 -0.31 34.63 -17.88
N GLN A 287 -1.29 33.96 -17.26
CA GLN A 287 -1.86 34.36 -15.97
C GLN A 287 -1.31 33.64 -14.75
N LEU A 288 -0.37 32.68 -14.93
CA LEU A 288 0.18 31.91 -13.81
C LEU A 288 0.83 32.83 -12.76
N PRO A 289 0.52 32.64 -11.46
CA PRO A 289 1.22 33.31 -10.36
C PRO A 289 2.72 33.00 -10.36
N ALA A 290 3.52 33.84 -9.71
CA ALA A 290 4.94 33.58 -9.53
C ALA A 290 5.19 32.31 -8.73
N THR A 291 6.13 31.47 -9.17
CA THR A 291 6.60 30.32 -8.40
C THR A 291 7.46 30.76 -7.23
N VAL A 292 7.49 29.98 -6.14
CA VAL A 292 8.36 30.24 -4.99
C VAL A 292 9.78 29.78 -5.31
N PRO A 293 10.83 30.61 -5.04
CA PRO A 293 12.21 30.27 -5.38
C PRO A 293 12.81 29.14 -4.54
N ASP A 294 12.21 28.85 -3.39
CA ASP A 294 12.63 27.85 -2.42
C ASP A 294 11.78 26.57 -2.47
N PHE A 295 11.09 26.30 -3.59
CA PHE A 295 10.37 25.04 -3.78
C PHE A 295 11.29 23.84 -3.54
N THR A 296 10.86 22.91 -2.71
CA THR A 296 11.70 21.80 -2.23
C THR A 296 10.89 20.52 -2.17
N GLY A 297 11.51 19.42 -2.60
CA GLY A 297 10.95 18.08 -2.54
C GLY A 297 9.80 17.85 -3.52
N ARG A 298 9.08 16.72 -3.29
CA ARG A 298 7.90 16.31 -4.07
C ARG A 298 8.19 15.99 -5.53
N ASP A 299 9.41 15.60 -5.85
CA ASP A 299 9.85 15.32 -7.22
C ASP A 299 9.02 14.20 -7.89
N ALA A 300 8.48 13.27 -7.09
CA ALA A 300 7.59 12.22 -7.59
C ALA A 300 6.27 12.81 -8.09
N PHE A 301 5.62 13.66 -7.30
CA PHE A 301 4.36 14.34 -7.68
C PHE A 301 4.57 15.30 -8.86
N VAL A 302 5.69 16.05 -8.87
CA VAL A 302 6.04 16.95 -9.98
C VAL A 302 6.17 16.17 -11.29
N ARG A 303 6.87 15.05 -11.28
CA ARG A 303 7.03 14.19 -12.46
C ARG A 303 5.72 13.54 -12.89
N GLU A 304 4.94 13.00 -11.93
CA GLU A 304 3.66 12.34 -12.21
C GLU A 304 2.66 13.32 -12.83
N LEU A 305 2.42 14.46 -12.17
CA LEU A 305 1.50 15.49 -12.67
C LEU A 305 1.98 16.07 -13.99
N GLY A 306 3.28 16.38 -14.11
CA GLY A 306 3.87 16.88 -15.36
C GLY A 306 3.69 15.89 -16.51
N ALA A 307 3.97 14.61 -16.31
CA ALA A 307 3.77 13.57 -17.32
C ALA A 307 2.30 13.47 -17.75
N ARG A 308 1.37 13.49 -16.81
CA ARG A 308 -0.07 13.40 -17.11
C ARG A 308 -0.62 14.61 -17.85
N LEU A 309 -0.14 15.81 -17.52
CA LEU A 309 -0.53 17.03 -18.26
C LEU A 309 -0.05 16.99 -19.71
N VAL A 310 1.07 16.30 -19.99
CA VAL A 310 1.71 16.23 -21.31
C VAL A 310 1.23 15.04 -22.13
N THR A 311 0.92 13.89 -21.50
CA THR A 311 0.51 12.64 -22.16
C THR A 311 -0.97 12.62 -22.57
N ALA A 312 -1.66 13.74 -22.55
CA ALA A 312 -3.04 13.88 -23.04
C ALA A 312 -3.20 13.68 -24.57
N GLU A 313 -2.17 13.14 -25.25
CA GLU A 313 -2.27 12.72 -26.64
C GLU A 313 -3.20 11.53 -26.76
N GLY A 314 -4.43 11.77 -27.26
CA GLY A 314 -5.45 10.74 -27.56
C GLY A 314 -6.56 10.55 -26.52
N SER A 315 -6.64 11.33 -25.46
CA SER A 315 -7.79 11.36 -24.55
C SER A 315 -8.37 12.77 -24.41
N VAL A 316 -9.67 12.84 -24.18
CA VAL A 316 -10.52 14.03 -24.34
C VAL A 316 -10.08 15.27 -23.56
N MET A 317 -9.24 15.16 -22.54
CA MET A 317 -8.69 16.25 -21.71
C MET A 317 -7.94 15.65 -20.49
N ALA A 318 -6.79 16.21 -20.11
CA ALA A 318 -6.14 15.86 -18.84
C ALA A 318 -6.70 16.74 -17.71
N VAL A 319 -7.33 16.12 -16.71
CA VAL A 319 -7.73 16.81 -15.48
C VAL A 319 -7.01 16.15 -14.31
N SER A 320 -6.32 16.96 -13.50
CA SER A 320 -5.73 16.50 -12.23
C SER A 320 -6.27 17.36 -11.10
N ALA A 321 -6.80 16.72 -10.05
CA ALA A 321 -7.35 17.39 -8.87
C ALA A 321 -6.50 17.05 -7.64
N LEU A 322 -5.90 18.07 -7.01
CA LEU A 322 -5.08 17.96 -5.83
C LEU A 322 -5.92 18.26 -4.58
N ALA A 323 -6.08 17.28 -3.71
CA ALA A 323 -6.71 17.43 -2.40
C ALA A 323 -5.67 17.40 -1.26
N GLY A 324 -6.05 17.79 -0.06
CA GLY A 324 -5.22 17.71 1.14
C GLY A 324 -5.45 18.86 2.11
N ILE A 325 -4.89 18.75 3.31
CA ILE A 325 -5.08 19.71 4.40
C ILE A 325 -4.62 21.13 4.03
N GLY A 326 -5.13 22.12 4.77
CA GLY A 326 -4.70 23.52 4.65
C GLY A 326 -3.20 23.69 4.97
N GLY A 327 -2.47 24.42 4.13
CA GLY A 327 -1.05 24.67 4.34
C GLY A 327 -0.09 23.56 3.84
N VAL A 328 -0.62 22.45 3.28
CA VAL A 328 0.19 21.35 2.73
C VAL A 328 0.91 21.70 1.43
N GLY A 329 0.58 22.82 0.80
CA GLY A 329 1.28 23.34 -0.38
C GLY A 329 0.69 22.94 -1.73
N LYS A 330 -0.63 22.66 -1.80
CA LYS A 330 -1.36 22.33 -3.04
C LYS A 330 -1.16 23.37 -4.13
N THR A 331 -1.50 24.63 -3.85
CA THR A 331 -1.33 25.77 -4.76
C THR A 331 0.13 25.91 -5.20
N THR A 332 1.08 25.81 -4.27
CA THR A 332 2.51 25.93 -4.55
C THR A 332 3.00 24.84 -5.51
N LEU A 333 2.57 23.58 -5.29
CA LEU A 333 2.88 22.46 -6.17
C LEU A 333 2.23 22.64 -7.54
N ALA A 334 0.94 22.99 -7.58
CA ALA A 334 0.19 23.19 -8.82
C ALA A 334 0.82 24.30 -9.69
N VAL A 335 1.16 25.44 -9.08
CA VAL A 335 1.85 26.56 -9.78
C VAL A 335 3.22 26.12 -10.27
N HIS A 336 3.99 25.39 -9.46
CA HIS A 336 5.31 24.88 -9.87
C HIS A 336 5.22 23.92 -11.05
N VAL A 337 4.31 22.94 -11.02
CA VAL A 337 4.05 22.00 -12.12
C VAL A 337 3.55 22.74 -13.38
N ALA A 338 2.64 23.71 -13.21
CA ALA A 338 2.12 24.52 -14.32
C ALA A 338 3.24 25.30 -15.03
N HIS A 339 4.19 25.88 -14.26
CA HIS A 339 5.35 26.55 -14.86
C HIS A 339 6.27 25.58 -15.62
N GLN A 340 6.49 24.37 -15.11
CA GLN A 340 7.29 23.35 -15.83
C GLN A 340 6.56 22.84 -17.09
N ALA A 341 5.24 22.69 -17.04
CA ALA A 341 4.43 22.24 -18.16
C ALA A 341 4.23 23.32 -19.25
N ARG A 342 4.52 24.59 -18.96
CA ARG A 342 4.32 25.75 -19.85
C ARG A 342 4.79 25.56 -21.31
N PRO A 343 5.96 24.93 -21.62
CA PRO A 343 6.39 24.71 -22.99
C PRO A 343 5.45 23.81 -23.81
N HIS A 344 4.63 22.97 -23.15
CA HIS A 344 3.67 22.06 -23.80
C HIS A 344 2.33 22.75 -24.10
N PHE A 345 2.09 23.97 -23.57
CA PHE A 345 0.86 24.74 -23.74
C PHE A 345 1.19 26.11 -24.37
N PRO A 346 1.58 26.14 -25.67
CA PRO A 346 2.08 27.33 -26.34
C PRO A 346 1.01 28.41 -26.55
N ASP A 347 -0.28 28.06 -26.49
CA ASP A 347 -1.37 28.99 -26.75
C ASP A 347 -1.83 29.76 -25.51
N GLY A 348 -1.27 29.41 -24.32
CA GLY A 348 -1.40 30.20 -23.12
C GLY A 348 -1.73 29.42 -21.84
N GLN A 349 -1.82 30.17 -20.74
CA GLN A 349 -2.16 29.64 -19.41
C GLN A 349 -3.20 30.57 -18.77
N LEU A 350 -4.32 29.99 -18.35
CA LEU A 350 -5.35 30.64 -17.55
C LEU A 350 -5.19 30.26 -16.08
N TYR A 351 -5.42 31.24 -15.21
CA TYR A 351 -5.39 31.04 -13.75
C TYR A 351 -6.57 31.77 -13.11
N VAL A 352 -7.16 31.13 -12.11
CA VAL A 352 -8.14 31.77 -11.22
C VAL A 352 -8.07 31.16 -9.81
N ASP A 353 -8.15 32.02 -8.79
CA ASP A 353 -8.47 31.62 -7.40
C ASP A 353 -10.01 31.62 -7.29
N LEU A 354 -10.59 30.43 -7.10
CA LEU A 354 -12.02 30.21 -7.02
C LEU A 354 -12.61 30.54 -5.63
N GLN A 355 -11.73 30.91 -4.67
CA GLN A 355 -12.12 31.33 -3.32
C GLN A 355 -13.04 30.34 -2.59
N GLY A 356 -12.91 29.05 -2.90
CA GLY A 356 -13.78 27.98 -2.39
C GLY A 356 -13.77 27.83 -0.86
N ALA A 357 -12.74 28.34 -0.17
CA ALA A 357 -12.67 28.39 1.28
C ALA A 357 -13.19 29.72 1.88
N GLY A 358 -13.60 30.68 1.08
CA GLY A 358 -14.12 31.99 1.50
C GLY A 358 -15.62 32.00 1.77
N ALA A 359 -16.11 33.08 2.35
CA ALA A 359 -17.54 33.29 2.63
C ALA A 359 -18.41 33.38 1.35
N ARG A 360 -17.81 33.66 0.21
CA ARG A 360 -18.43 33.63 -1.13
C ARG A 360 -17.44 33.04 -2.12
N ALA A 361 -17.76 31.85 -2.62
CA ALA A 361 -17.01 31.24 -3.70
C ALA A 361 -17.20 32.06 -5.01
N ALA A 362 -16.20 32.04 -5.89
CA ALA A 362 -16.29 32.72 -7.18
C ALA A 362 -17.37 32.07 -8.05
N GLU A 363 -18.27 32.88 -8.59
CA GLU A 363 -19.36 32.39 -9.47
C GLU A 363 -18.76 31.95 -10.82
N PRO A 364 -19.09 30.75 -11.32
CA PRO A 364 -18.55 30.24 -12.61
C PRO A 364 -18.80 31.18 -13.80
N GLU A 365 -19.94 31.84 -13.83
CA GLU A 365 -20.29 32.83 -14.86
C GLU A 365 -19.31 34.00 -14.92
N THR A 366 -18.90 34.52 -13.76
CA THR A 366 -17.92 35.61 -13.65
C THR A 366 -16.55 35.16 -14.13
N VAL A 367 -16.14 33.95 -13.73
CA VAL A 367 -14.86 33.34 -14.12
C VAL A 367 -14.79 33.11 -15.64
N LEU A 368 -15.84 32.53 -16.23
CA LEU A 368 -15.93 32.32 -17.67
C LEU A 368 -15.87 33.64 -18.45
N GLY A 369 -16.56 34.67 -17.98
CA GLY A 369 -16.45 36.01 -18.57
C GLY A 369 -15.02 36.56 -18.57
N ALA A 370 -14.29 36.36 -17.45
CA ALA A 370 -12.88 36.74 -17.35
C ALA A 370 -11.96 35.92 -18.29
N PHE A 371 -12.18 34.60 -18.38
CA PHE A 371 -11.42 33.74 -19.28
C PHE A 371 -11.67 34.06 -20.76
N LEU A 372 -12.92 34.30 -21.16
CA LEU A 372 -13.27 34.67 -22.51
C LEU A 372 -12.59 35.99 -22.92
N ARG A 373 -12.60 37.02 -22.07
CA ARG A 373 -11.84 38.26 -22.29
C ARG A 373 -10.35 38.01 -22.43
N ALA A 374 -9.77 37.19 -21.56
CA ALA A 374 -8.35 36.85 -21.61
C ALA A 374 -7.97 36.10 -22.90
N LEU A 375 -8.92 35.38 -23.51
CA LEU A 375 -8.77 34.67 -24.78
C LEU A 375 -9.03 35.57 -26.01
N GLY A 376 -9.39 36.84 -25.79
CA GLY A 376 -9.59 37.83 -26.84
C GLY A 376 -11.05 38.01 -27.33
N THR A 377 -12.03 37.44 -26.62
CA THR A 377 -13.45 37.64 -26.91
C THR A 377 -13.86 39.04 -26.46
N ALA A 378 -14.50 39.81 -27.36
CA ALA A 378 -15.01 41.13 -27.00
C ALA A 378 -16.17 41.05 -25.99
N ASP A 379 -16.26 42.01 -25.05
CA ASP A 379 -17.28 42.02 -24.01
C ASP A 379 -18.72 41.94 -24.58
N SER A 380 -18.98 42.58 -25.73
CA SER A 380 -20.28 42.55 -26.40
C SER A 380 -20.66 41.20 -27.00
N ALA A 381 -19.70 40.27 -27.12
CA ALA A 381 -19.88 38.94 -27.66
C ALA A 381 -19.98 37.86 -26.56
N ILE A 382 -19.83 38.24 -25.28
CA ILE A 382 -19.94 37.31 -24.14
C ILE A 382 -21.42 37.21 -23.75
N PRO A 383 -22.04 36.01 -23.82
CA PRO A 383 -23.43 35.80 -23.43
C PRO A 383 -23.68 36.03 -21.93
N ASP A 384 -24.95 36.25 -21.58
CA ASP A 384 -25.35 36.44 -20.18
C ASP A 384 -25.50 35.11 -19.39
N SER A 385 -25.92 34.01 -20.07
CA SER A 385 -26.17 32.74 -19.39
C SER A 385 -24.93 31.91 -19.19
N LEU A 386 -24.87 31.15 -18.09
CA LEU A 386 -23.77 30.26 -17.75
C LEU A 386 -23.48 29.21 -18.85
N ASP A 387 -24.56 28.58 -19.36
CA ASP A 387 -24.46 27.50 -20.35
C ASP A 387 -23.90 28.02 -21.67
N GLU A 388 -24.33 29.18 -22.11
CA GLU A 388 -23.86 29.82 -23.36
C GLU A 388 -22.40 30.28 -23.21
N ARG A 389 -22.02 30.85 -22.05
CA ARG A 389 -20.61 31.19 -21.75
C ARG A 389 -19.74 29.96 -21.78
N ALA A 390 -20.18 28.86 -21.14
CA ALA A 390 -19.44 27.61 -21.12
C ALA A 390 -19.30 26.97 -22.53
N ALA A 391 -20.35 27.08 -23.36
CA ALA A 391 -20.30 26.63 -24.74
C ALA A 391 -19.32 27.48 -25.58
N LEU A 392 -19.41 28.83 -25.48
CA LEU A 392 -18.51 29.74 -26.16
C LEU A 392 -17.04 29.54 -25.69
N TYR A 393 -16.83 29.31 -24.42
CA TYR A 393 -15.50 29.05 -23.84
C TYR A 393 -14.89 27.77 -24.44
N ARG A 394 -15.64 26.65 -24.47
CA ARG A 394 -15.17 25.41 -25.10
C ARG A 394 -14.89 25.59 -26.58
N SER A 395 -15.77 26.30 -27.31
CA SER A 395 -15.54 26.61 -28.73
C SER A 395 -14.31 27.49 -28.97
N THR A 396 -14.02 28.43 -28.05
CA THR A 396 -12.81 29.28 -28.11
C THR A 396 -11.53 28.54 -27.84
N LEU A 397 -11.60 27.47 -27.01
CA LEU A 397 -10.46 26.61 -26.67
C LEU A 397 -10.20 25.52 -27.73
N ASP A 398 -11.18 25.23 -28.57
CA ASP A 398 -11.04 24.17 -29.55
C ASP A 398 -9.89 24.38 -30.52
N GLY A 399 -9.06 23.32 -30.70
CA GLY A 399 -7.84 23.35 -31.47
C GLY A 399 -6.67 24.13 -30.84
N ARG A 400 -6.79 24.62 -29.59
CA ARG A 400 -5.72 25.29 -28.84
C ARG A 400 -5.10 24.37 -27.76
N ARG A 401 -3.86 24.66 -27.42
CA ARG A 401 -3.13 23.99 -26.33
C ARG A 401 -2.98 24.96 -25.16
N ILE A 402 -3.95 24.94 -24.25
CA ILE A 402 -4.05 25.84 -23.10
C ILE A 402 -4.09 25.04 -21.80
N LEU A 403 -3.31 25.49 -20.82
CA LEU A 403 -3.35 24.99 -19.45
C LEU A 403 -4.27 25.89 -18.62
N VAL A 404 -5.23 25.28 -17.92
CA VAL A 404 -6.14 25.96 -17.00
C VAL A 404 -5.80 25.54 -15.57
N LEU A 405 -5.43 26.51 -14.73
CA LEU A 405 -5.19 26.29 -13.31
C LEU A 405 -6.34 26.88 -12.50
N LEU A 406 -7.14 26.02 -11.91
CA LEU A 406 -8.31 26.33 -11.06
C LEU A 406 -7.90 26.12 -9.59
N ASP A 407 -7.54 27.19 -8.92
CA ASP A 407 -7.02 27.12 -7.56
C ASP A 407 -8.12 27.32 -6.52
N ASN A 408 -8.02 26.58 -5.39
CA ASN A 408 -8.90 26.69 -4.23
C ASN A 408 -10.41 26.54 -4.59
N ALA A 409 -10.75 25.47 -5.30
CA ALA A 409 -12.11 25.14 -5.68
C ALA A 409 -12.96 24.68 -4.48
N HIS A 410 -14.26 25.02 -4.48
CA HIS A 410 -15.21 24.64 -3.46
C HIS A 410 -15.69 23.18 -3.65
N ASP A 411 -16.22 22.88 -4.82
CA ASP A 411 -16.77 21.58 -5.20
C ASP A 411 -16.66 21.34 -6.72
N ALA A 412 -17.04 20.15 -7.17
CA ALA A 412 -17.02 19.78 -8.58
C ALA A 412 -18.09 20.53 -9.42
N ALA A 413 -19.18 20.98 -8.80
CA ALA A 413 -20.21 21.74 -9.51
C ALA A 413 -19.68 23.10 -9.96
N GLN A 414 -18.85 23.76 -9.11
CA GLN A 414 -18.20 25.02 -9.45
C GLN A 414 -17.24 24.89 -10.62
N ILE A 415 -16.52 23.78 -10.74
CA ILE A 415 -15.45 23.63 -11.75
C ILE A 415 -15.91 23.02 -13.07
N ARG A 416 -16.99 22.21 -13.10
CA ARG A 416 -17.47 21.56 -14.32
C ARG A 416 -17.67 22.52 -15.50
N PRO A 417 -18.30 23.72 -15.35
CA PRO A 417 -18.43 24.67 -16.43
C PRO A 417 -17.09 25.27 -16.91
N LEU A 418 -16.05 25.26 -16.05
CA LEU A 418 -14.74 25.87 -16.30
C LEU A 418 -13.76 24.91 -16.98
N LEU A 419 -14.11 23.63 -17.12
CA LEU A 419 -13.25 22.66 -17.77
C LEU A 419 -13.17 22.88 -19.27
N PRO A 420 -11.97 22.81 -19.88
CA PRO A 420 -11.78 23.06 -21.31
C PRO A 420 -12.63 22.18 -22.23
N GLY A 421 -12.76 20.90 -21.93
CA GLY A 421 -13.57 19.96 -22.69
C GLY A 421 -13.04 19.60 -24.09
N THR A 422 -11.83 20.06 -24.46
CA THR A 422 -11.23 19.88 -25.79
C THR A 422 -9.86 19.19 -25.68
N GLU A 423 -9.52 18.41 -26.70
CA GLU A 423 -8.22 17.75 -26.81
C GLU A 423 -7.07 18.78 -26.90
N GLY A 424 -5.92 18.46 -26.34
CA GLY A 424 -4.75 19.36 -26.29
C GLY A 424 -4.76 20.37 -25.13
N CYS A 425 -5.89 20.60 -24.46
CA CYS A 425 -5.99 21.37 -23.23
C CYS A 425 -5.86 20.50 -22.00
N ALA A 426 -5.39 21.08 -20.91
CA ALA A 426 -5.34 20.41 -19.60
C ALA A 426 -5.87 21.34 -18.49
N ALA A 427 -6.48 20.73 -17.48
CA ALA A 427 -6.89 21.43 -16.27
C ALA A 427 -6.20 20.85 -15.04
N LEU A 428 -5.65 21.74 -14.22
CA LEU A 428 -5.11 21.42 -12.91
C LEU A 428 -5.94 22.14 -11.85
N VAL A 429 -6.49 21.37 -10.92
CA VAL A 429 -7.43 21.87 -9.91
C VAL A 429 -6.80 21.67 -8.53
N THR A 430 -6.92 22.64 -7.65
CA THR A 430 -6.61 22.44 -6.23
C THR A 430 -7.85 22.67 -5.39
N SER A 431 -8.04 21.83 -4.38
CA SER A 431 -9.16 21.93 -3.46
C SER A 431 -8.79 21.46 -2.06
N ARG A 432 -9.61 21.78 -1.07
CA ARG A 432 -9.58 21.19 0.27
C ARG A 432 -10.45 19.94 0.35
N VAL A 433 -11.40 19.82 -0.56
CA VAL A 433 -12.35 18.70 -0.65
C VAL A 433 -11.88 17.73 -1.74
N ARG A 434 -12.02 16.42 -1.49
CA ARG A 434 -11.79 15.40 -2.50
C ARG A 434 -12.89 15.44 -3.55
N MET A 435 -12.52 15.61 -4.82
CA MET A 435 -13.47 15.75 -5.94
C MET A 435 -13.76 14.41 -6.61
N VAL A 436 -14.28 13.46 -5.85
CA VAL A 436 -14.58 12.10 -6.33
C VAL A 436 -15.66 12.06 -7.41
N ASP A 437 -16.53 13.07 -7.47
CA ASP A 437 -17.60 13.24 -8.45
C ASP A 437 -17.15 13.96 -9.74
N LEU A 438 -15.84 14.25 -9.88
CA LEU A 438 -15.26 14.80 -11.11
C LEU A 438 -14.84 13.66 -12.05
N ALA A 439 -15.74 13.29 -12.94
CA ALA A 439 -15.54 12.17 -13.85
C ALA A 439 -14.28 12.34 -14.73
N GLY A 440 -13.44 11.32 -14.77
CA GLY A 440 -12.20 11.30 -15.57
C GLY A 440 -11.03 12.08 -14.99
N ALA A 441 -11.17 12.71 -13.81
CA ALA A 441 -10.08 13.39 -13.15
C ALA A 441 -9.11 12.41 -12.49
N HIS A 442 -7.82 12.68 -12.61
CA HIS A 442 -6.80 12.04 -11.79
C HIS A 442 -6.76 12.71 -10.42
N LEU A 443 -7.18 11.98 -9.38
CA LEU A 443 -7.21 12.48 -8.01
C LEU A 443 -5.85 12.25 -7.35
N VAL A 444 -5.28 13.30 -6.79
CA VAL A 444 -4.00 13.26 -6.06
C VAL A 444 -4.23 13.80 -4.65
N ASP A 445 -4.06 12.93 -3.66
CA ASP A 445 -4.06 13.33 -2.26
C ASP A 445 -2.63 13.76 -1.88
N LEU A 446 -2.48 15.01 -1.52
CA LEU A 446 -1.20 15.59 -1.17
C LEU A 446 -0.97 15.47 0.33
N ASP A 447 -0.01 14.64 0.71
CA ASP A 447 0.44 14.42 2.09
C ASP A 447 1.48 15.47 2.52
N VAL A 448 1.82 15.50 3.81
CA VAL A 448 2.90 16.32 4.36
C VAL A 448 4.26 15.94 3.74
N MET A 449 5.29 16.76 3.98
CA MET A 449 6.65 16.46 3.48
C MET A 449 7.27 15.29 4.23
N SER A 450 8.18 14.55 3.58
CA SER A 450 9.05 13.63 4.31
C SER A 450 9.95 14.39 5.29
N PRO A 451 10.46 13.75 6.35
CA PRO A 451 11.39 14.40 7.29
C PRO A 451 12.60 15.03 6.60
N GLU A 452 13.13 14.38 5.55
CA GLU A 452 14.27 14.85 4.76
C GLU A 452 13.92 16.09 3.95
N GLU A 453 12.78 16.08 3.24
CA GLU A 453 12.29 17.23 2.46
C GLU A 453 11.98 18.42 3.37
N ALA A 454 11.36 18.16 4.53
CA ALA A 454 11.05 19.17 5.54
C ALA A 454 12.31 19.85 6.09
N LEU A 455 13.34 19.05 6.39
CA LEU A 455 14.63 19.57 6.85
C LEU A 455 15.34 20.36 5.74
N GLN A 456 15.26 19.93 4.49
CA GLN A 456 15.79 20.67 3.35
C GLN A 456 15.11 22.03 3.18
N LEU A 457 13.77 22.09 3.27
CA LEU A 457 13.02 23.35 3.21
C LEU A 457 13.43 24.29 4.35
N PHE A 458 13.50 23.77 5.57
CA PHE A 458 13.94 24.53 6.74
C PHE A 458 15.36 25.08 6.55
N THR A 459 16.28 24.25 6.06
CA THR A 459 17.68 24.60 5.80
C THR A 459 17.81 25.69 4.74
N ARG A 460 17.03 25.63 3.65
CA ARG A 460 17.03 26.66 2.60
C ARG A 460 16.65 28.04 3.12
N ILE A 461 15.74 28.11 4.08
CA ILE A 461 15.26 29.40 4.63
C ILE A 461 16.17 29.92 5.75
N VAL A 462 16.62 29.05 6.66
CA VAL A 462 17.41 29.42 7.86
C VAL A 462 18.89 29.58 7.55
N GLY A 463 19.41 28.84 6.57
CA GLY A 463 20.81 28.75 6.21
C GLY A 463 21.48 27.49 6.74
N ASP A 464 22.37 26.94 5.92
CA ASP A 464 22.99 25.62 6.08
C ASP A 464 23.90 25.52 7.32
N GLU A 465 24.63 26.60 7.65
CA GLU A 465 25.55 26.63 8.80
C GLU A 465 24.79 26.52 10.14
N ARG A 466 23.68 27.26 10.29
CA ARG A 466 22.86 27.24 11.52
C ARG A 466 22.19 25.86 11.75
N VAL A 467 21.75 25.21 10.66
CA VAL A 467 21.10 23.90 10.76
C VAL A 467 22.12 22.81 11.03
N ARG A 468 23.32 22.84 10.39
CA ARG A 468 24.38 21.85 10.64
C ARG A 468 24.90 21.89 12.07
N SER A 469 24.97 23.08 12.69
CA SER A 469 25.43 23.20 14.09
C SER A 469 24.45 22.62 15.10
N GLU A 470 23.16 22.55 14.78
CA GLU A 470 22.08 22.10 15.68
C GLU A 470 21.07 21.17 14.95
N ARG A 471 21.59 20.13 14.27
CA ARG A 471 20.79 19.27 13.37
C ARG A 471 19.63 18.56 14.11
N GLU A 472 19.86 18.07 15.32
CA GLU A 472 18.82 17.41 16.15
C GLU A 472 17.69 18.38 16.46
N ALA A 473 18.02 19.57 16.96
CA ALA A 473 17.01 20.60 17.23
C ALA A 473 16.24 21.02 15.95
N ALA A 474 16.91 21.01 14.78
CA ALA A 474 16.22 21.29 13.51
C ALA A 474 15.22 20.19 13.15
N LEU A 475 15.53 18.91 13.40
CA LEU A 475 14.59 17.81 13.25
C LEU A 475 13.41 17.94 14.23
N ASP A 476 13.65 18.33 15.47
CA ASP A 476 12.59 18.60 16.45
C ASP A 476 11.66 19.73 15.99
N VAL A 477 12.22 20.80 15.42
CA VAL A 477 11.42 21.92 14.87
C VAL A 477 10.51 21.44 13.73
N VAL A 478 11.05 20.71 12.74
CA VAL A 478 10.22 20.26 11.59
C VAL A 478 9.20 19.21 12.02
N ALA A 479 9.52 18.36 12.99
CA ALA A 479 8.58 17.44 13.60
C ALA A 479 7.47 18.18 14.37
N ALA A 480 7.81 19.19 15.18
CA ALA A 480 6.83 20.03 15.86
C ALA A 480 5.93 20.82 14.89
N CYS A 481 6.41 21.11 13.67
CA CYS A 481 5.60 21.65 12.57
C CYS A 481 4.74 20.60 11.87
N GLY A 482 4.77 19.33 12.29
CA GLY A 482 4.06 18.22 11.67
C GLY A 482 4.44 18.01 10.20
N PHE A 483 5.66 18.36 9.83
CA PHE A 483 6.17 18.31 8.44
C PHE A 483 5.33 19.11 7.42
N LEU A 484 4.52 20.06 7.92
CA LEU A 484 3.64 20.89 7.11
C LEU A 484 4.42 22.08 6.51
N PRO A 485 4.51 22.22 5.18
CA PRO A 485 5.33 23.26 4.53
C PRO A 485 5.06 24.67 5.02
N LEU A 486 3.79 25.06 5.24
CA LEU A 486 3.43 26.37 5.74
C LEU A 486 3.97 26.60 7.16
N ALA A 487 3.82 25.62 8.05
CA ALA A 487 4.32 25.72 9.43
C ALA A 487 5.85 25.80 9.46
N ILE A 488 6.53 24.98 8.65
CA ILE A 488 8.00 25.01 8.52
C ILE A 488 8.47 26.36 8.02
N ARG A 489 7.83 26.92 6.99
CA ARG A 489 8.15 28.24 6.43
C ARG A 489 7.99 29.35 7.49
N ILE A 490 6.90 29.31 8.25
CA ILE A 490 6.66 30.28 9.33
C ILE A 490 7.74 30.17 10.42
N ALA A 491 8.01 28.97 10.91
CA ALA A 491 9.02 28.71 11.92
C ALA A 491 10.42 29.12 11.46
N ALA A 492 10.79 28.75 10.23
CA ALA A 492 12.06 29.10 9.60
C ALA A 492 12.22 30.60 9.39
N SER A 493 11.18 31.30 8.90
CA SER A 493 11.18 32.76 8.70
C SER A 493 11.31 33.51 10.03
N ARG A 494 10.65 33.05 11.10
CA ARG A 494 10.81 33.61 12.46
C ARG A 494 12.25 33.48 12.96
N LEU A 495 12.86 32.32 12.72
CA LEU A 495 14.24 32.08 13.12
C LEU A 495 15.22 32.91 12.27
N ALA A 496 15.00 33.00 10.96
CA ALA A 496 15.82 33.81 10.05
C ALA A 496 15.78 35.30 10.42
N ALA A 497 14.62 35.83 10.81
CA ALA A 497 14.45 37.20 11.28
C ALA A 497 15.11 37.49 12.64
N ARG A 498 15.41 36.46 13.44
CA ARG A 498 15.99 36.59 14.79
C ARG A 498 17.40 36.01 14.83
N ARG A 499 18.39 36.83 14.50
CA ARG A 499 19.79 36.40 14.41
C ARG A 499 20.41 35.87 15.70
N THR A 500 19.86 36.27 16.86
CA THR A 500 20.31 35.85 18.19
C THR A 500 19.68 34.53 18.68
N TRP A 501 18.64 34.05 18.03
CA TRP A 501 18.04 32.79 18.42
C TRP A 501 18.82 31.62 17.83
N THR A 502 19.00 30.57 18.64
CA THR A 502 19.48 29.26 18.18
C THR A 502 18.30 28.42 17.70
N VAL A 503 18.59 27.35 16.96
CA VAL A 503 17.53 26.40 16.57
C VAL A 503 16.89 25.75 17.80
N SER A 504 17.70 25.43 18.82
CA SER A 504 17.24 24.85 20.08
C SER A 504 16.25 25.75 20.85
N VAL A 505 16.44 27.08 20.79
CA VAL A 505 15.49 28.03 21.41
C VAL A 505 14.11 27.96 20.71
N LEU A 506 14.09 27.82 19.37
CA LEU A 506 12.85 27.67 18.63
C LEU A 506 12.21 26.30 18.91
N ALA A 507 13.00 25.23 18.95
CA ALA A 507 12.54 23.89 19.28
C ALA A 507 11.86 23.86 20.66
N ALA A 508 12.50 24.44 21.69
CA ALA A 508 11.93 24.53 23.04
C ALA A 508 10.60 25.31 23.09
N LYS A 509 10.43 26.36 22.27
CA LYS A 509 9.18 27.11 22.19
C LYS A 509 8.05 26.32 21.51
N LEU A 510 8.39 25.51 20.49
CA LEU A 510 7.43 24.67 19.78
C LEU A 510 7.12 23.36 20.52
N ALA A 511 7.92 22.99 21.53
CA ALA A 511 7.66 21.82 22.37
C ALA A 511 6.39 21.99 23.24
N ASP A 512 6.04 23.23 23.63
CA ASP A 512 4.80 23.53 24.35
C ASP A 512 3.59 23.42 23.40
N GLU A 513 2.87 22.30 23.44
CA GLU A 513 1.71 22.03 22.58
C GLU A 513 0.61 23.10 22.69
N ARG A 514 0.38 23.66 23.88
CA ARG A 514 -0.66 24.67 24.11
C ARG A 514 -0.36 25.98 23.41
N ARG A 515 0.91 26.31 23.23
CA ARG A 515 1.36 27.56 22.60
C ARG A 515 1.86 27.36 21.16
N ARG A 516 2.01 26.11 20.71
CA ARG A 516 2.60 25.77 19.40
C ARG A 516 1.90 26.46 18.24
N LEU A 517 0.57 26.45 18.19
CA LEU A 517 -0.19 27.12 17.13
C LEU A 517 -0.04 28.65 17.15
N ASP A 518 0.06 29.27 18.32
CA ASP A 518 0.28 30.72 18.48
C ASP A 518 1.72 31.10 18.12
N GLU A 519 2.68 30.21 18.36
CA GLU A 519 4.08 30.37 17.91
C GLU A 519 4.22 30.20 16.38
N LEU A 520 3.29 29.57 15.69
CA LEU A 520 3.28 29.37 14.23
C LEU A 520 2.52 30.51 13.51
N GLN A 521 2.92 31.75 13.78
CA GLN A 521 2.44 32.96 13.12
C GLN A 521 3.60 33.89 12.74
N ALA A 522 3.60 34.40 11.51
CA ALA A 522 4.57 35.38 11.02
C ALA A 522 3.93 36.32 9.98
N GLY A 523 3.77 37.61 10.32
CA GLY A 523 3.04 38.56 9.50
C GLY A 523 1.59 38.13 9.27
N ASP A 524 1.15 38.10 8.02
CA ASP A 524 -0.19 37.65 7.60
C ASP A 524 -0.32 36.11 7.53
N LEU A 525 0.77 35.37 7.71
CA LEU A 525 0.80 33.91 7.67
C LEU A 525 0.52 33.34 9.05
N ALA A 526 -0.55 32.56 9.17
CA ALA A 526 -0.89 31.83 10.39
C ALA A 526 -1.47 30.44 10.05
N VAL A 527 -0.90 29.39 10.63
CA VAL A 527 -1.40 28.01 10.45
C VAL A 527 -2.82 27.89 10.99
N LYS A 528 -3.10 28.50 12.15
CA LYS A 528 -4.41 28.50 12.79
C LYS A 528 -5.51 29.10 11.88
N ALA A 529 -5.24 30.22 11.19
CA ALA A 529 -6.21 30.82 10.26
C ALA A 529 -6.55 29.90 9.08
N THR A 530 -5.59 29.10 8.63
CA THR A 530 -5.82 28.13 7.56
C THR A 530 -6.79 27.02 7.98
N PHE A 531 -6.72 26.57 9.23
CA PHE A 531 -7.63 25.57 9.77
C PHE A 531 -9.01 26.17 10.12
N GLU A 532 -9.05 27.41 10.61
CA GLU A 532 -10.29 28.14 10.91
C GLU A 532 -11.21 28.24 9.68
N LEU A 533 -10.63 28.48 8.50
CA LEU A 533 -11.38 28.52 7.24
C LEU A 533 -12.06 27.18 6.90
N GLY A 534 -11.41 26.02 7.17
CA GLY A 534 -12.02 24.72 7.00
C GLY A 534 -13.09 24.41 8.04
N TYR A 535 -12.77 24.70 9.30
CA TYR A 535 -13.68 24.49 10.42
C TYR A 535 -14.97 25.33 10.31
N GLY A 536 -14.86 26.59 9.85
CA GLY A 536 -15.98 27.51 9.69
C GLY A 536 -17.00 27.09 8.62
N GLN A 537 -16.67 26.14 7.76
CA GLN A 537 -17.57 25.58 6.73
C GLN A 537 -18.35 24.35 7.20
N LEU A 538 -18.00 23.80 8.39
CA LEU A 538 -18.63 22.58 8.90
C LEU A 538 -20.05 22.88 9.41
N GLU A 539 -20.96 21.97 9.12
CA GLU A 539 -22.27 21.88 9.76
C GLU A 539 -22.11 21.69 11.28
N PRO A 540 -23.06 22.13 12.11
CA PRO A 540 -22.94 22.04 13.57
C PRO A 540 -22.60 20.63 14.11
N ALA A 541 -23.17 19.56 13.51
CA ALA A 541 -22.89 18.18 13.87
C ALA A 541 -21.46 17.77 13.53
N GLN A 542 -20.99 18.14 12.33
CA GLN A 542 -19.62 17.90 11.85
C GLN A 542 -18.60 18.67 12.71
N ALA A 543 -18.88 19.95 13.00
CA ALA A 543 -18.02 20.77 13.87
C ALA A 543 -17.91 20.17 15.28
N ARG A 544 -19.02 19.64 15.82
CA ARG A 544 -18.99 18.96 17.12
C ARG A 544 -18.20 17.65 17.06
N ALA A 545 -18.39 16.83 16.02
CA ALA A 545 -17.61 15.61 15.81
C ALA A 545 -16.11 15.94 15.74
N PHE A 546 -15.73 16.93 14.91
CA PHE A 546 -14.36 17.42 14.79
C PHE A 546 -13.75 17.80 16.15
N ARG A 547 -14.44 18.56 16.97
CA ARG A 547 -13.93 18.98 18.29
C ARG A 547 -13.74 17.80 19.25
N LEU A 548 -14.76 16.93 19.35
CA LEU A 548 -14.74 15.82 20.31
C LEU A 548 -13.70 14.76 19.94
N LEU A 549 -13.58 14.40 18.65
CA LEU A 549 -12.54 13.48 18.18
C LEU A 549 -11.13 13.97 18.50
N GLY A 550 -10.89 15.28 18.43
CA GLY A 550 -9.61 15.90 18.79
C GLY A 550 -9.22 15.72 20.24
N LEU A 551 -10.15 15.34 21.13
CA LEU A 551 -9.86 15.09 22.54
C LEU A 551 -9.13 13.76 22.79
N ALA A 552 -9.31 12.76 21.95
CA ALA A 552 -8.65 11.45 22.10
C ALA A 552 -7.14 11.51 21.80
N ASP A 553 -6.32 10.86 22.64
CA ASP A 553 -4.85 10.89 22.57
C ASP A 553 -4.22 9.79 21.71
N GLY A 554 -4.99 8.93 21.07
CA GLY A 554 -4.48 7.86 20.21
C GLY A 554 -3.78 8.36 18.94
N PRO A 555 -2.95 7.53 18.28
CA PRO A 555 -2.39 7.84 16.97
C PRO A 555 -3.46 7.93 15.87
N ASP A 556 -4.54 7.19 16.07
CA ASP A 556 -5.75 7.16 15.27
C ASP A 556 -6.95 6.78 16.14
N ILE A 557 -8.13 6.63 15.54
CA ILE A 557 -9.35 6.16 16.22
C ILE A 557 -10.14 5.26 15.27
N SER A 558 -10.59 4.10 15.75
CA SER A 558 -11.50 3.25 14.97
C SER A 558 -12.92 3.82 14.94
N LEU A 559 -13.69 3.43 13.91
CA LEU A 559 -15.09 3.84 13.76
C LEU A 559 -15.92 3.55 15.03
N ALA A 560 -15.76 2.36 15.61
CA ALA A 560 -16.48 1.97 16.82
C ALA A 560 -16.11 2.84 18.03
N ALA A 561 -14.83 3.16 18.20
CA ALA A 561 -14.35 4.03 19.25
C ALA A 561 -14.81 5.49 19.05
N ALA A 562 -14.83 5.96 17.80
CA ALA A 562 -15.35 7.28 17.45
C ALA A 562 -16.87 7.38 17.70
N ALA A 563 -17.63 6.37 17.33
CA ALA A 563 -19.07 6.29 17.60
C ALA A 563 -19.36 6.37 19.11
N ALA A 564 -18.59 5.64 19.94
CA ALA A 564 -18.68 5.68 21.39
C ALA A 564 -18.33 7.08 21.94
N LEU A 565 -17.26 7.68 21.47
CA LEU A 565 -16.85 9.04 21.89
C LEU A 565 -17.92 10.09 21.57
N LEU A 566 -18.51 10.00 20.35
CA LEU A 566 -19.52 10.92 19.86
C LEU A 566 -20.93 10.68 20.42
N ASP A 567 -21.18 9.52 21.01
CA ASP A 567 -22.51 9.04 21.46
C ASP A 567 -23.49 8.90 20.29
N LEU A 568 -23.03 8.24 19.23
CA LEU A 568 -23.77 8.03 17.99
C LEU A 568 -23.77 6.54 17.61
N ASP A 569 -24.73 6.14 16.80
CA ASP A 569 -24.67 4.83 16.16
C ASP A 569 -23.52 4.79 15.12
N PRO A 570 -22.95 3.61 14.81
CA PRO A 570 -21.80 3.52 13.94
C PRO A 570 -22.02 4.09 12.53
N HIS A 571 -23.21 3.95 11.95
CA HIS A 571 -23.49 4.45 10.60
C HIS A 571 -23.51 5.99 10.55
N THR A 572 -24.20 6.62 11.49
CA THR A 572 -24.20 8.09 11.61
C THR A 572 -22.80 8.63 11.92
N ALA A 573 -22.02 7.91 12.73
CA ALA A 573 -20.63 8.30 13.02
C ALA A 573 -19.78 8.21 11.75
N GLU A 574 -19.90 7.13 10.96
CA GLU A 574 -19.18 6.95 9.69
C GLU A 574 -19.46 8.07 8.70
N ASP A 575 -20.72 8.44 8.49
CA ASP A 575 -21.11 9.54 7.60
C ASP A 575 -20.43 10.87 7.99
N LEU A 576 -20.36 11.17 9.30
CA LEU A 576 -19.69 12.36 9.79
C LEU A 576 -18.17 12.31 9.60
N LEU A 577 -17.57 11.14 9.87
CA LEU A 577 -16.12 10.94 9.72
C LEU A 577 -15.70 11.01 8.26
N GLU A 578 -16.41 10.36 7.35
CA GLU A 578 -16.14 10.44 5.91
C GLU A 578 -16.29 11.88 5.38
N THR A 579 -17.29 12.64 5.86
CA THR A 579 -17.40 14.05 5.51
C THR A 579 -16.19 14.87 5.99
N LEU A 580 -15.66 14.57 7.18
CA LEU A 580 -14.44 15.22 7.69
C LEU A 580 -13.19 14.81 6.90
N VAL A 581 -13.15 13.58 6.37
CA VAL A 581 -12.10 13.11 5.46
C VAL A 581 -12.20 13.83 4.11
N ASP A 582 -13.40 13.95 3.55
CA ASP A 582 -13.64 14.65 2.30
C ASP A 582 -13.21 16.12 2.36
N THR A 583 -13.40 16.77 3.52
CA THR A 583 -12.93 18.15 3.75
C THR A 583 -11.46 18.24 4.15
N SER A 584 -10.71 17.12 4.11
CA SER A 584 -9.28 17.05 4.48
C SER A 584 -8.98 17.57 5.90
N LEU A 585 -9.94 17.54 6.81
CA LEU A 585 -9.76 17.85 8.25
C LEU A 585 -9.46 16.60 9.07
N LEU A 586 -9.73 15.42 8.51
CA LEU A 586 -9.42 14.11 9.06
C LEU A 586 -8.79 13.26 7.93
N GLU A 587 -8.00 12.27 8.27
CA GLU A 587 -7.40 11.34 7.32
C GLU A 587 -7.94 9.93 7.58
N SER A 588 -8.22 9.19 6.52
CA SER A 588 -8.52 7.75 6.60
C SER A 588 -7.19 6.98 6.57
N ALA A 589 -6.72 6.54 7.74
CA ALA A 589 -5.45 5.82 7.89
C ALA A 589 -5.54 4.39 7.33
N ALA A 590 -6.71 3.76 7.46
CA ALA A 590 -7.09 2.46 6.90
C ALA A 590 -8.63 2.39 6.87
N PRO A 591 -9.26 1.43 6.19
CA PRO A 591 -10.72 1.28 6.24
C PRO A 591 -11.25 1.23 7.67
N GLY A 592 -12.16 2.16 8.01
CA GLY A 592 -12.75 2.29 9.35
C GLY A 592 -11.79 2.82 10.44
N ARG A 593 -10.64 3.39 10.07
CA ARG A 593 -9.69 4.03 10.99
C ARG A 593 -9.35 5.45 10.54
N TYR A 594 -9.40 6.38 11.46
CA TYR A 594 -9.30 7.81 11.21
C TYR A 594 -8.24 8.44 12.09
N ARG A 595 -7.50 9.40 11.54
CA ARG A 595 -6.49 10.13 12.31
C ARG A 595 -6.50 11.61 11.98
N TYR A 596 -6.04 12.38 12.93
CA TYR A 596 -5.72 13.80 12.71
C TYR A 596 -4.26 13.96 12.32
N HIS A 597 -3.99 14.90 11.43
CA HIS A 597 -2.68 15.53 11.39
C HIS A 597 -2.42 16.26 12.73
N ASP A 598 -1.21 16.17 13.28
CA ASP A 598 -0.89 16.65 14.63
C ASP A 598 -1.32 18.10 14.90
N LEU A 599 -1.03 19.02 13.98
CA LEU A 599 -1.43 20.43 14.13
C LEU A 599 -2.94 20.63 14.03
N VAL A 600 -3.65 19.82 13.23
CA VAL A 600 -5.12 19.84 13.14
C VAL A 600 -5.74 19.32 14.44
N ARG A 601 -5.15 18.30 15.05
CA ARG A 601 -5.57 17.77 16.35
C ARG A 601 -5.46 18.84 17.45
N LEU A 602 -4.33 19.55 17.52
CA LEU A 602 -4.15 20.66 18.46
C LEU A 602 -5.20 21.76 18.23
N TYR A 603 -5.50 22.05 16.96
CA TYR A 603 -6.55 23.02 16.62
C TYR A 603 -7.95 22.53 17.04
N ALA A 604 -8.28 21.25 16.80
CA ALA A 604 -9.54 20.64 17.23
C ALA A 604 -9.71 20.69 18.75
N ARG A 605 -8.65 20.45 19.53
CA ARG A 605 -8.64 20.60 20.99
C ARG A 605 -8.89 22.03 21.42
N ALA A 606 -8.21 22.99 20.82
CA ALA A 606 -8.43 24.40 21.12
C ALA A 606 -9.88 24.82 20.82
N CYS A 607 -10.47 24.31 19.73
CA CYS A 607 -11.89 24.49 19.42
C CYS A 607 -12.80 23.82 20.46
N ALA A 608 -12.46 22.61 20.94
CA ALA A 608 -13.22 21.94 21.98
C ALA A 608 -13.19 22.71 23.31
N GLU A 609 -12.04 23.28 23.66
CA GLU A 609 -11.93 24.14 24.86
C GLU A 609 -12.73 25.44 24.73
N ARG A 610 -12.76 26.05 23.54
CA ARG A 610 -13.46 27.30 23.24
C ARG A 610 -14.98 27.11 23.11
N ASP A 611 -15.40 26.10 22.34
CA ASP A 611 -16.79 25.98 21.84
C ASP A 611 -17.63 24.98 22.64
N GLU A 612 -17.02 23.94 23.24
CA GLU A 612 -17.67 23.04 24.18
C GLU A 612 -17.64 23.68 25.61
N GLN A 613 -18.57 24.57 25.86
CA GLN A 613 -18.58 25.42 27.07
C GLN A 613 -18.68 24.65 28.38
N SER A 614 -19.17 23.38 28.37
CA SER A 614 -19.24 22.57 29.55
C SER A 614 -18.01 21.65 29.66
N PRO A 615 -17.09 21.82 30.60
CA PRO A 615 -16.03 20.85 30.89
C PRO A 615 -16.57 19.44 31.09
N ALA A 616 -17.75 19.32 31.73
CA ALA A 616 -18.43 18.03 31.96
C ALA A 616 -18.81 17.34 30.64
N GLY A 617 -19.10 18.06 29.56
CA GLY A 617 -19.39 17.48 28.24
C GLY A 617 -18.18 16.81 27.62
N ARG A 618 -17.00 17.43 27.75
CA ARG A 618 -15.72 16.87 27.28
C ARG A 618 -15.30 15.65 28.11
N GLU A 619 -15.43 15.76 29.45
CA GLU A 619 -15.17 14.65 30.36
C GLU A 619 -16.10 13.45 30.08
N LEU A 620 -17.39 13.70 29.79
CA LEU A 620 -18.35 12.67 29.46
C LEU A 620 -17.98 11.95 28.16
N ALA A 621 -17.54 12.66 27.12
CA ALA A 621 -17.09 12.08 25.87
C ALA A 621 -15.89 11.12 26.09
N LEU A 622 -14.87 11.57 26.81
CA LEU A 622 -13.72 10.74 27.16
C LEU A 622 -14.10 9.56 28.09
N SER A 623 -15.07 9.78 28.99
CA SER A 623 -15.58 8.71 29.84
C SER A 623 -16.29 7.61 29.01
N ARG A 624 -17.04 7.96 27.95
CA ARG A 624 -17.65 6.97 27.03
C ARG A 624 -16.59 6.19 26.26
N LEU A 625 -15.54 6.85 25.79
CA LEU A 625 -14.42 6.20 25.12
C LEU A 625 -13.73 5.18 26.06
N LEU A 626 -13.44 5.59 27.29
CA LEU A 626 -12.85 4.69 28.30
C LEU A 626 -13.78 3.53 28.63
N ASP A 627 -15.07 3.76 28.82
CA ASP A 627 -16.08 2.71 29.06
C ASP A 627 -16.17 1.74 27.88
N PHE A 628 -16.15 2.24 26.62
CA PHE A 628 -16.15 1.42 25.42
C PHE A 628 -14.92 0.51 25.36
N TYR A 629 -13.74 1.07 25.60
CA TYR A 629 -12.49 0.29 25.59
C TYR A 629 -12.46 -0.73 26.74
N LEU A 630 -12.85 -0.34 27.94
CA LEU A 630 -12.89 -1.25 29.09
C LEU A 630 -13.90 -2.40 28.86
N ALA A 631 -15.10 -2.08 28.41
CA ALA A 631 -16.12 -3.10 28.13
C ALA A 631 -15.70 -4.07 27.03
N THR A 632 -15.07 -3.56 25.96
CA THR A 632 -14.55 -4.40 24.86
C THR A 632 -13.39 -5.26 25.34
N ALA A 633 -12.40 -4.66 26.02
CA ALA A 633 -11.24 -5.38 26.57
C ALA A 633 -11.63 -6.45 27.60
N ALA A 634 -12.63 -6.17 28.44
CA ALA A 634 -13.21 -7.16 29.36
C ALA A 634 -13.80 -8.36 28.60
N GLY A 635 -14.48 -8.11 27.48
CA GLY A 635 -15.01 -9.16 26.60
C GLY A 635 -13.89 -9.99 25.97
N VAL A 636 -12.81 -9.36 25.48
CA VAL A 636 -11.59 -10.04 24.98
C VAL A 636 -10.96 -10.88 26.07
N TYR A 637 -10.77 -10.31 27.27
CA TYR A 637 -10.19 -11.00 28.42
C TYR A 637 -10.99 -12.25 28.80
N ALA A 638 -12.33 -12.13 28.81
CA ALA A 638 -13.21 -13.26 29.13
C ALA A 638 -13.11 -14.39 28.10
N LEU A 639 -12.96 -14.07 26.81
CA LEU A 639 -12.73 -15.06 25.75
C LEU A 639 -11.35 -15.73 25.84
N GLU A 640 -10.32 -14.96 26.26
CA GLU A 640 -8.96 -15.45 26.44
C GLU A 640 -8.82 -16.33 27.68
N ARG A 641 -9.58 -16.01 28.73
CA ARG A 641 -9.45 -16.63 30.06
C ARG A 641 -10.83 -17.01 30.63
N PRO A 642 -11.52 -17.96 30.00
CA PRO A 642 -12.84 -18.40 30.46
C PRO A 642 -12.79 -18.86 31.91
N GLY A 643 -13.73 -18.39 32.71
CA GLY A 643 -13.83 -18.71 34.13
C GLY A 643 -12.87 -17.97 35.06
N ASP A 644 -11.96 -17.12 34.52
CA ASP A 644 -11.17 -16.18 35.31
C ASP A 644 -12.08 -15.04 35.79
N ARG A 645 -12.12 -14.80 37.09
CA ARG A 645 -13.02 -13.83 37.69
C ARG A 645 -12.51 -12.39 37.67
N THR A 646 -11.40 -12.13 37.01
CA THR A 646 -10.87 -10.75 36.85
C THR A 646 -11.96 -9.80 36.32
N VAL A 647 -12.73 -10.25 35.33
CA VAL A 647 -13.80 -9.43 34.72
C VAL A 647 -14.90 -9.07 35.73
N ASP A 648 -15.21 -9.95 36.71
CA ASP A 648 -16.19 -9.68 37.75
C ASP A 648 -15.77 -8.59 38.74
N HIS A 649 -14.47 -8.31 38.80
CA HIS A 649 -13.89 -7.31 39.71
C HIS A 649 -13.62 -5.95 39.03
N LEU A 650 -13.86 -5.80 37.71
CA LEU A 650 -13.71 -4.54 37.01
C LEU A 650 -14.84 -3.55 37.38
N GLU A 651 -14.54 -2.27 37.32
CA GLU A 651 -15.53 -1.22 37.48
C GLU A 651 -16.63 -1.34 36.41
N PRO A 652 -17.91 -1.15 36.77
CA PRO A 652 -18.99 -1.25 35.79
C PRO A 652 -18.89 -0.13 34.74
N THR A 653 -19.08 -0.51 33.49
CA THR A 653 -19.11 0.41 32.35
C THR A 653 -20.55 0.82 32.03
N ARG A 654 -20.74 2.08 31.62
CA ARG A 654 -22.07 2.61 31.23
C ARG A 654 -22.28 2.57 29.72
N TYR A 655 -21.19 2.48 28.94
CA TYR A 655 -21.24 2.39 27.50
C TYR A 655 -20.86 0.95 27.07
N PRO A 656 -21.61 0.36 26.11
CA PRO A 656 -21.35 -1.02 25.69
C PRO A 656 -20.04 -1.11 24.86
N GLY A 657 -19.38 -2.27 24.96
CA GLY A 657 -18.25 -2.63 24.13
C GLY A 657 -18.64 -3.45 22.90
N LEU A 658 -17.66 -3.78 22.08
CA LEU A 658 -17.79 -4.75 21.01
C LEU A 658 -17.91 -6.17 21.58
N THR A 659 -18.64 -7.03 20.87
CA THR A 659 -18.75 -8.45 21.17
C THR A 659 -18.14 -9.27 20.03
N PHE A 660 -17.38 -10.30 20.38
CA PHE A 660 -16.70 -11.18 19.42
C PHE A 660 -17.24 -12.59 19.53
N ALA A 661 -17.56 -13.20 18.38
CA ALA A 661 -17.96 -14.60 18.33
C ALA A 661 -16.74 -15.53 18.40
N GLU A 662 -15.59 -15.08 17.89
CA GLU A 662 -14.36 -15.86 17.80
C GLU A 662 -13.21 -15.18 18.54
N ARG A 663 -12.41 -15.98 19.22
CA ARG A 663 -11.23 -15.57 19.96
C ARG A 663 -10.18 -14.88 19.06
N SER A 664 -9.98 -15.38 17.84
CA SER A 664 -9.03 -14.81 16.87
C SER A 664 -9.35 -13.35 16.56
N HIS A 665 -10.62 -13.03 16.27
CA HIS A 665 -11.05 -11.66 16.00
C HIS A 665 -10.93 -10.75 17.22
N ALA A 666 -11.14 -11.30 18.42
CA ALA A 666 -10.96 -10.55 19.67
C ALA A 666 -9.49 -10.15 19.88
N LEU A 667 -8.56 -11.06 19.62
CA LEU A 667 -7.11 -10.77 19.68
C LEU A 667 -6.66 -9.82 18.57
N ASP A 668 -7.12 -10.01 17.34
CA ASP A 668 -6.81 -9.11 16.23
C ASP A 668 -7.24 -7.67 16.57
N TRP A 669 -8.42 -7.48 17.17
CA TRP A 669 -8.86 -6.18 17.67
C TRP A 669 -7.93 -5.64 18.77
N LEU A 670 -7.57 -6.44 19.76
CA LEU A 670 -6.71 -6.04 20.88
C LEU A 670 -5.36 -5.50 20.40
N TYR A 671 -4.74 -6.20 19.46
CA TYR A 671 -3.43 -5.78 18.92
C TYR A 671 -3.56 -4.59 17.95
N ALA A 672 -4.63 -4.50 17.18
CA ALA A 672 -4.89 -3.35 16.32
C ALA A 672 -5.18 -2.07 17.10
N GLU A 673 -5.82 -2.16 18.27
CA GLU A 673 -6.14 -1.03 19.14
C GLU A 673 -5.07 -0.74 20.21
N ALA A 674 -3.97 -1.51 20.26
CA ALA A 674 -2.99 -1.45 21.36
C ALA A 674 -2.52 -0.03 21.68
N ASP A 675 -2.14 0.74 20.66
CA ASP A 675 -1.66 2.11 20.83
C ASP A 675 -2.75 3.06 21.35
N CYS A 676 -3.98 2.90 20.87
CA CYS A 676 -5.14 3.70 21.27
C CYS A 676 -5.58 3.36 22.69
N LEU A 677 -5.56 2.07 23.07
CA LEU A 677 -5.85 1.59 24.42
C LEU A 677 -4.88 2.17 25.44
N LEU A 678 -3.57 2.08 25.19
CA LEU A 678 -2.54 2.61 26.08
C LEU A 678 -2.57 4.14 26.15
N ALA A 679 -2.88 4.84 25.05
CA ALA A 679 -3.07 6.27 25.04
C ALA A 679 -4.30 6.68 25.88
N CYS A 680 -5.41 5.95 25.75
CA CYS A 680 -6.62 6.19 26.56
C CYS A 680 -6.35 6.00 28.06
N VAL A 681 -5.58 4.96 28.43
CA VAL A 681 -5.13 4.74 29.82
C VAL A 681 -4.34 5.92 30.33
N LEU A 682 -3.31 6.38 29.59
CA LEU A 682 -2.46 7.50 29.97
C LEU A 682 -3.24 8.83 30.08
N GLN A 683 -4.27 9.01 29.26
CA GLN A 683 -5.13 10.20 29.29
C GLN A 683 -6.09 10.19 30.49
N SER A 684 -6.47 9.02 31.00
CA SER A 684 -7.57 8.82 31.95
C SER A 684 -7.13 8.70 33.40
N HIS A 685 -6.14 9.49 33.84
CA HIS A 685 -5.61 9.44 35.22
C HIS A 685 -6.28 10.39 36.24
N GLY A 686 -7.38 11.05 35.88
CA GLY A 686 -8.15 11.90 36.80
C GLY A 686 -8.99 11.08 37.80
N ASP A 687 -9.25 11.63 38.98
CA ASP A 687 -9.89 10.95 40.12
C ASP A 687 -11.14 10.12 39.76
N ARG A 688 -11.98 10.60 38.82
CA ARG A 688 -13.23 9.94 38.43
C ARG A 688 -13.02 8.79 37.43
N SER A 689 -11.90 8.77 36.70
CA SER A 689 -11.58 7.78 35.66
C SER A 689 -10.51 6.78 36.08
N LEU A 690 -9.75 7.08 37.14
CA LEU A 690 -8.55 6.36 37.56
C LEU A 690 -8.78 4.85 37.72
N ARG A 691 -9.81 4.43 38.49
CA ARG A 691 -10.08 2.99 38.68
C ARG A 691 -10.39 2.26 37.39
N ARG A 692 -11.19 2.87 36.50
CA ARG A 692 -11.50 2.28 35.18
C ARG A 692 -10.28 2.25 34.26
N ALA A 693 -9.38 3.23 34.33
CA ALA A 693 -8.14 3.24 33.59
C ALA A 693 -7.18 2.11 34.06
N VAL A 694 -7.09 1.91 35.38
CA VAL A 694 -6.34 0.77 35.95
C VAL A 694 -6.96 -0.56 35.53
N ASP A 695 -8.28 -0.67 35.56
CA ASP A 695 -9.01 -1.87 35.16
C ASP A 695 -8.86 -2.13 33.66
N LEU A 696 -8.83 -1.09 32.81
CA LEU A 696 -8.55 -1.23 31.40
C LEU A 696 -7.13 -1.77 31.19
N LEU A 697 -6.13 -1.22 31.88
CA LEU A 697 -4.75 -1.72 31.78
C LEU A 697 -4.65 -3.19 32.19
N MET A 698 -5.37 -3.62 33.24
CA MET A 698 -5.44 -5.03 33.63
C MET A 698 -6.09 -5.92 32.59
N ALA A 699 -7.19 -5.46 31.97
CA ALA A 699 -7.92 -6.21 30.95
C ALA A 699 -7.10 -6.41 29.66
N VAL A 700 -6.14 -5.52 29.38
CA VAL A 700 -5.27 -5.59 28.18
C VAL A 700 -3.86 -6.12 28.50
N LYS A 701 -3.67 -6.88 29.53
CA LYS A 701 -2.34 -7.36 29.98
C LYS A 701 -1.60 -8.18 28.92
N ASP A 702 -2.29 -8.79 27.94
CA ASP A 702 -1.65 -9.52 26.84
C ASP A 702 -0.74 -8.62 26.00
N LEU A 703 -0.94 -7.31 26.02
CA LEU A 703 -0.05 -6.35 25.37
C LEU A 703 1.34 -6.32 26.02
N ALA A 704 1.43 -6.52 27.34
CA ALA A 704 2.71 -6.63 28.04
C ALA A 704 3.42 -7.96 27.73
N GLU A 705 2.66 -9.05 27.64
CA GLU A 705 3.16 -10.39 27.38
C GLU A 705 3.62 -10.57 25.91
N SER A 706 3.11 -9.79 24.97
CA SER A 706 3.50 -9.83 23.55
C SER A 706 4.90 -9.29 23.25
N GLY A 707 5.52 -8.60 24.20
CA GLY A 707 6.85 -7.99 24.07
C GLY A 707 6.91 -6.70 23.24
N ALA A 708 6.03 -6.53 22.27
CA ALA A 708 6.04 -5.36 21.37
C ALA A 708 5.64 -4.06 22.08
N ASN A 709 4.70 -4.13 23.03
CA ASN A 709 4.15 -2.98 23.74
C ASN A 709 4.65 -2.86 25.20
N ALA A 710 5.55 -3.75 25.62
CA ALA A 710 5.96 -3.87 27.04
C ALA A 710 6.44 -2.55 27.65
N ARG A 711 7.25 -1.74 26.94
CA ARG A 711 7.75 -0.44 27.43
C ARG A 711 6.62 0.58 27.62
N ARG A 712 5.67 0.67 26.65
CA ARG A 712 4.53 1.59 26.76
C ARG A 712 3.56 1.16 27.85
N TYR A 713 3.35 -0.15 27.98
CA TYR A 713 2.53 -0.73 29.05
C TYR A 713 3.14 -0.44 30.43
N GLU A 714 4.45 -0.59 30.59
CA GLU A 714 5.18 -0.20 31.82
C GLU A 714 5.00 1.29 32.12
N THR A 715 5.17 2.17 31.13
CA THR A 715 4.96 3.61 31.29
C THR A 715 3.54 3.92 31.77
N ALA A 716 2.54 3.29 31.20
CA ALA A 716 1.14 3.43 31.60
C ALA A 716 0.91 2.94 33.04
N ALA A 717 1.47 1.79 33.40
CA ALA A 717 1.35 1.24 34.77
C ALA A 717 2.00 2.14 35.81
N LEU A 718 3.17 2.72 35.51
CA LEU A 718 3.87 3.67 36.38
C LEU A 718 3.03 4.94 36.59
N ALA A 719 2.49 5.52 35.49
CA ALA A 719 1.67 6.73 35.56
C ALA A 719 0.40 6.50 36.42
N LEU A 720 -0.26 5.35 36.25
CA LEU A 720 -1.44 5.01 37.03
C LEU A 720 -1.12 4.74 38.52
N ARG A 721 0.00 4.06 38.82
CA ARG A 721 0.47 3.89 40.20
C ARG A 721 0.68 5.24 40.87
N ASP A 722 1.39 6.15 40.21
CA ASP A 722 1.73 7.45 40.77
C ASP A 722 0.45 8.32 40.95
N ALA A 723 -0.49 8.26 40.00
CA ALA A 723 -1.78 8.90 40.14
C ALA A 723 -2.62 8.30 41.28
N ALA A 724 -2.63 6.97 41.43
CA ALA A 724 -3.34 6.29 42.52
C ALA A 724 -2.75 6.63 43.91
N MET A 725 -1.43 6.69 44.00
CA MET A 725 -0.75 7.18 45.21
C MET A 725 -1.15 8.60 45.56
N ALA A 726 -1.14 9.50 44.56
CA ALA A 726 -1.53 10.91 44.76
C ALA A 726 -2.99 11.04 45.18
N ALA A 727 -3.88 10.22 44.64
CA ALA A 727 -5.30 10.19 45.01
C ALA A 727 -5.60 9.44 46.32
N GLY A 728 -4.66 8.73 46.90
CA GLY A 728 -4.86 7.87 48.08
C GLY A 728 -5.80 6.68 47.84
N ASP A 729 -5.92 6.22 46.58
CA ASP A 729 -6.78 5.09 46.21
C ASP A 729 -6.02 3.75 46.32
N ALA A 730 -6.10 3.13 47.49
CA ALA A 730 -5.40 1.88 47.81
C ALA A 730 -5.76 0.73 46.84
N ARG A 731 -7.02 0.67 46.34
CA ARG A 731 -7.45 -0.35 45.35
C ARG A 731 -6.75 -0.14 44.01
N ALA A 732 -6.83 1.07 43.46
CA ALA A 732 -6.20 1.41 42.20
C ALA A 732 -4.67 1.22 42.28
N GLU A 733 -4.04 1.69 43.37
CA GLU A 733 -2.60 1.53 43.59
C GLU A 733 -2.19 0.05 43.69
N GLY A 734 -2.91 -0.76 44.47
CA GLY A 734 -2.63 -2.18 44.62
C GLY A 734 -2.68 -2.94 43.30
N ARG A 735 -3.67 -2.66 42.45
CA ARG A 735 -3.83 -3.22 41.10
C ARG A 735 -2.72 -2.79 40.14
N ALA A 736 -2.40 -1.48 40.11
CA ALA A 736 -1.33 -0.94 39.28
C ALA A 736 0.06 -1.53 39.65
N ARG A 737 0.33 -1.69 40.97
CA ARG A 737 1.56 -2.32 41.49
C ARG A 737 1.63 -3.81 41.13
N THR A 738 0.51 -4.53 41.19
CA THR A 738 0.45 -5.94 40.78
C THR A 738 0.76 -6.07 39.27
N THR A 739 0.24 -5.14 38.46
CA THR A 739 0.56 -5.08 37.04
C THR A 739 2.05 -4.80 36.79
N LEU A 740 2.65 -3.84 37.52
CA LEU A 740 4.11 -3.58 37.45
C LEU A 740 4.94 -4.79 37.89
N THR A 741 4.49 -5.54 38.88
CA THR A 741 5.15 -6.78 39.32
C THR A 741 5.30 -7.75 38.14
N GLN A 742 4.24 -7.95 37.32
CA GLN A 742 4.30 -8.83 36.16
C GLN A 742 5.27 -8.30 35.09
N VAL A 743 5.22 -7.00 34.81
CA VAL A 743 6.12 -6.37 33.84
C VAL A 743 7.58 -6.51 34.25
N TYR A 744 7.91 -6.22 35.50
CA TYR A 744 9.28 -6.33 36.03
C TYR A 744 9.76 -7.78 36.10
N SER A 745 8.88 -8.71 36.47
CA SER A 745 9.19 -10.14 36.48
C SER A 745 9.53 -10.66 35.09
N THR A 746 8.74 -10.26 34.07
CA THR A 746 9.00 -10.64 32.69
C THR A 746 10.29 -10.05 32.13
N ALA A 747 10.65 -8.83 32.57
CA ALA A 747 11.89 -8.15 32.20
C ALA A 747 13.15 -8.64 32.99
N GLY A 748 12.99 -9.57 33.95
CA GLY A 748 14.09 -10.06 34.81
C GLY A 748 14.52 -9.09 35.92
N ARG A 749 13.73 -8.03 36.16
CA ARG A 749 14.01 -7.05 37.23
C ARG A 749 13.37 -7.49 38.54
N PHE A 750 13.86 -8.62 39.08
CA PHE A 750 13.20 -9.36 40.18
C PHE A 750 13.13 -8.60 41.52
N GLU A 751 14.12 -7.77 41.85
CA GLU A 751 14.09 -6.95 43.06
C GLU A 751 13.01 -5.87 43.02
N GLN A 752 12.85 -5.23 41.84
CA GLN A 752 11.80 -4.24 41.64
C GLN A 752 10.43 -4.91 41.66
N ALA A 753 10.30 -6.07 41.01
CA ALA A 753 9.08 -6.86 41.02
C ALA A 753 8.66 -7.24 42.44
N ASP A 754 9.56 -7.73 43.29
CA ASP A 754 9.26 -8.10 44.67
C ASP A 754 8.85 -6.89 45.53
N SER A 755 9.52 -5.74 45.32
CA SER A 755 9.16 -4.51 46.03
C SER A 755 7.72 -4.09 45.70
N GLU A 756 7.33 -4.09 44.41
CA GLU A 756 5.97 -3.74 44.02
C GLU A 756 4.94 -4.78 44.51
N ALA A 757 5.25 -6.09 44.44
CA ALA A 757 4.39 -7.15 44.96
C ALA A 757 4.16 -7.03 46.44
N HIS A 758 5.22 -6.72 47.21
CA HIS A 758 5.14 -6.52 48.68
C HIS A 758 4.16 -5.40 49.04
N HIS A 759 4.28 -4.25 48.39
CA HIS A 759 3.35 -3.13 48.62
C HIS A 759 1.92 -3.47 48.14
N ALA A 760 1.78 -4.15 47.01
CA ALA A 760 0.49 -4.56 46.48
C ALA A 760 -0.27 -5.50 47.44
N MET A 761 0.42 -6.46 48.08
CA MET A 761 -0.20 -7.34 49.07
C MET A 761 -0.81 -6.57 50.24
N ALA A 762 -0.05 -5.61 50.81
CA ALA A 762 -0.52 -4.78 51.91
C ALA A 762 -1.74 -3.93 51.51
N LEU A 763 -1.72 -3.34 50.30
CA LEU A 763 -2.80 -2.53 49.75
C LEU A 763 -4.05 -3.37 49.41
N GLY A 764 -3.89 -4.57 48.88
CA GLY A 764 -4.96 -5.51 48.62
C GLY A 764 -5.77 -5.86 49.90
N ILE A 765 -5.05 -6.12 50.99
CA ILE A 765 -5.68 -6.36 52.30
C ILE A 765 -6.37 -5.11 52.81
N ALA A 766 -5.71 -3.96 52.77
CA ALA A 766 -6.24 -2.68 53.27
C ALA A 766 -7.48 -2.22 52.48
N ALA A 767 -7.50 -2.44 51.16
CA ALA A 767 -8.65 -2.10 50.29
C ALA A 767 -9.74 -3.17 50.26
N GLY A 768 -9.50 -4.38 50.81
CA GLY A 768 -10.39 -5.52 50.69
C GLY A 768 -10.60 -5.93 49.22
N ASP A 769 -9.58 -5.74 48.37
CA ASP A 769 -9.67 -6.08 46.95
C ASP A 769 -9.32 -7.55 46.68
N PRO A 770 -10.32 -8.40 46.30
CA PRO A 770 -10.11 -9.84 46.12
C PRO A 770 -9.11 -10.14 45.02
N TRP A 771 -9.11 -9.34 43.94
CA TRP A 771 -8.22 -9.51 42.80
C TRP A 771 -6.72 -9.33 43.21
N THR A 772 -6.41 -8.21 43.86
CA THR A 772 -5.05 -7.94 44.34
C THR A 772 -4.61 -8.96 45.39
N SER A 773 -5.54 -9.34 46.32
CA SER A 773 -5.27 -10.31 47.41
C SER A 773 -4.93 -11.72 46.90
N GLY A 774 -5.38 -12.11 45.71
CA GLY A 774 -5.00 -13.36 45.06
C GLY A 774 -3.76 -13.23 44.18
N ASN A 775 -3.71 -12.23 43.32
CA ASN A 775 -2.67 -12.09 42.29
C ASN A 775 -1.32 -11.63 42.86
N ALA A 776 -1.27 -10.64 43.76
CA ALA A 776 -0.01 -10.14 44.30
C ALA A 776 0.81 -11.21 45.05
N PRO A 777 0.25 -12.03 45.96
CA PRO A 777 0.99 -13.13 46.58
C PRO A 777 1.33 -14.25 45.57
N ASN A 778 0.51 -14.50 44.55
CA ASN A 778 0.86 -15.46 43.48
C ASN A 778 2.11 -15.04 42.72
N GLU A 779 2.20 -13.77 42.29
CA GLU A 779 3.38 -13.24 41.61
C GLU A 779 4.61 -13.24 42.55
N ARG A 780 4.43 -12.82 43.79
CA ARG A 780 5.54 -12.81 44.78
C ARG A 780 6.05 -14.21 45.07
N GLY A 781 5.17 -15.20 45.11
CA GLY A 781 5.53 -16.59 45.30
C GLY A 781 6.47 -17.11 44.20
N ILE A 782 6.18 -16.79 42.92
CA ILE A 782 7.07 -17.22 41.83
C ILE A 782 8.39 -16.43 41.80
N LEU A 783 8.37 -15.15 42.16
CA LEU A 783 9.59 -14.32 42.28
C LEU A 783 10.59 -14.87 43.32
N SER A 784 10.10 -15.54 44.36
CA SER A 784 10.97 -16.13 45.42
C SER A 784 11.94 -17.15 44.85
N ILE A 785 11.62 -17.86 43.76
CA ILE A 785 12.53 -18.78 43.06
C ILE A 785 13.71 -18.01 42.48
N TYR A 786 13.44 -16.94 41.77
CA TYR A 786 14.48 -16.13 41.09
C TYR A 786 15.34 -15.35 42.06
N ARG A 787 14.83 -15.09 43.27
CA ARG A 787 15.56 -14.45 44.35
C ARG A 787 16.26 -15.46 45.30
N ASN A 788 16.20 -16.74 44.97
CA ASN A 788 16.79 -17.85 45.75
C ASN A 788 16.26 -17.97 47.20
N HIS A 789 14.94 -17.67 47.40
CA HIS A 789 14.23 -17.81 48.69
C HIS A 789 12.93 -18.61 48.50
N PRO A 790 13.02 -19.88 48.00
CA PRO A 790 11.82 -20.67 47.67
C PRO A 790 10.94 -21.02 48.90
N GLU A 791 11.48 -21.02 50.13
CA GLU A 791 10.75 -21.28 51.36
C GLU A 791 9.67 -20.21 51.61
N ASP A 792 9.96 -18.92 51.31
CA ASP A 792 9.01 -17.83 51.45
C ASP A 792 7.90 -17.98 50.38
N GLY A 793 8.24 -18.47 49.17
CA GLY A 793 7.32 -18.71 48.06
C GLY A 793 6.22 -19.69 48.35
N GLU A 794 6.52 -20.75 49.20
CA GLU A 794 5.47 -21.70 49.65
C GLU A 794 4.39 -20.97 50.42
N THR A 795 4.76 -20.06 51.34
CA THR A 795 3.81 -19.28 52.13
C THR A 795 2.95 -18.36 51.25
N TYR A 796 3.58 -17.61 50.38
CA TYR A 796 2.81 -16.69 49.49
C TYR A 796 1.87 -17.40 48.55
N LEU A 797 2.26 -18.54 47.97
CA LEU A 797 1.37 -19.30 47.10
C LEU A 797 0.21 -20.02 47.86
N GLN A 798 0.44 -20.42 49.11
CA GLN A 798 -0.65 -20.92 49.92
C GLN A 798 -1.66 -19.82 50.26
N GLU A 799 -1.22 -18.58 50.55
CA GLU A 799 -2.09 -17.41 50.69
C GLU A 799 -2.86 -17.12 49.39
N ALA A 800 -2.20 -17.14 48.24
CA ALA A 800 -2.85 -16.97 46.94
C ALA A 800 -3.94 -18.04 46.68
N ILE A 801 -3.61 -19.32 46.90
CA ILE A 801 -4.57 -20.44 46.77
C ILE A 801 -5.79 -20.22 47.67
N LYS A 802 -5.58 -19.79 48.93
CA LYS A 802 -6.68 -19.50 49.85
C LYS A 802 -7.54 -18.34 49.33
N ALA A 803 -6.91 -17.24 48.86
CA ALA A 803 -7.64 -16.10 48.31
C ALA A 803 -8.45 -16.48 47.05
N PHE A 804 -7.86 -17.18 46.08
CA PHE A 804 -8.56 -17.63 44.88
C PHE A 804 -9.73 -18.62 45.20
N ARG A 805 -9.56 -19.50 46.20
CA ARG A 805 -10.64 -20.40 46.67
C ARG A 805 -11.79 -19.59 47.26
N SER A 806 -11.49 -18.59 48.08
CA SER A 806 -12.53 -17.76 48.71
C SER A 806 -13.30 -16.91 47.69
N ASP A 807 -12.62 -16.48 46.64
CA ASP A 807 -13.20 -15.75 45.51
C ASP A 807 -13.91 -16.67 44.49
N GLY A 808 -13.73 -18.01 44.59
CA GLY A 808 -14.27 -18.97 43.60
C GLY A 808 -13.53 -18.94 42.26
N ASN A 809 -12.34 -18.29 42.18
CA ASN A 809 -11.50 -18.18 40.97
C ASN A 809 -10.74 -19.49 40.73
N LYS A 810 -11.36 -20.45 40.05
CA LYS A 810 -10.76 -21.77 39.78
C LYS A 810 -9.53 -21.68 38.84
N PRO A 811 -9.51 -20.90 37.77
CA PRO A 811 -8.28 -20.71 36.99
C PRO A 811 -7.11 -20.11 37.78
N GLY A 812 -7.38 -19.14 38.66
CA GLY A 812 -6.39 -18.57 39.57
C GLY A 812 -5.84 -19.60 40.55
N GLU A 813 -6.74 -20.43 41.14
CA GLU A 813 -6.34 -21.56 42.02
C GLU A 813 -5.39 -22.52 41.26
N ALA A 814 -5.75 -22.92 40.04
CA ALA A 814 -4.92 -23.82 39.23
C ALA A 814 -3.55 -23.21 38.87
N SER A 815 -3.53 -21.89 38.56
CA SER A 815 -2.27 -21.16 38.30
C SER A 815 -1.35 -21.18 39.54
N ALA A 816 -1.91 -20.88 40.71
CA ALA A 816 -1.13 -20.90 41.96
C ALA A 816 -0.64 -22.33 42.33
N LEU A 817 -1.42 -23.37 42.03
CA LEU A 817 -0.98 -24.77 42.20
C LEU A 817 0.20 -25.11 41.25
N CYS A 818 0.13 -24.71 40.00
CA CYS A 818 1.24 -24.89 39.03
C CYS A 818 2.50 -24.12 39.47
N ASN A 819 2.35 -22.89 39.99
CA ASN A 819 3.44 -22.13 40.53
C ASN A 819 4.01 -22.76 41.81
N LEU A 820 3.16 -23.26 42.69
CA LEU A 820 3.64 -24.00 43.92
C LEU A 820 4.37 -25.29 43.53
N SER A 821 3.97 -25.97 42.45
CA SER A 821 4.77 -27.07 41.87
C SER A 821 6.23 -26.63 41.58
N ARG A 822 6.44 -25.45 40.98
CA ARG A 822 7.77 -24.91 40.70
C ARG A 822 8.55 -24.57 41.95
N ILE A 823 7.91 -24.07 43.01
CA ILE A 823 8.53 -23.89 44.35
C ILE A 823 8.99 -25.25 44.89
N TYR A 824 8.17 -26.30 44.83
CA TYR A 824 8.51 -27.62 45.31
C TYR A 824 9.67 -28.24 44.52
N LEU A 825 9.82 -27.92 43.21
CA LEU A 825 10.99 -28.31 42.45
C LEU A 825 12.27 -27.61 43.00
N ALA A 826 12.21 -26.31 43.32
CA ALA A 826 13.32 -25.59 43.92
C ALA A 826 13.68 -26.12 45.30
N LEU A 827 12.71 -26.65 46.07
CA LEU A 827 12.90 -27.30 47.36
C LEU A 827 13.22 -28.81 47.24
N ALA A 828 13.47 -29.32 46.02
CA ALA A 828 13.76 -30.74 45.75
C ALA A 828 12.65 -31.72 46.16
N ARG A 829 11.38 -31.25 46.31
CA ARG A 829 10.19 -32.06 46.62
C ARG A 829 9.50 -32.49 45.32
N THR A 830 10.18 -33.27 44.50
CA THR A 830 9.82 -33.55 43.10
C THR A 830 8.46 -34.28 42.96
N ASP A 831 8.16 -35.30 43.79
CA ASP A 831 6.88 -36.04 43.67
C ASP A 831 5.68 -35.13 43.95
N SER A 832 5.76 -34.34 45.04
CA SER A 832 4.71 -33.37 45.35
C SER A 832 4.54 -32.29 44.26
N ALA A 833 5.63 -31.92 43.59
CA ALA A 833 5.60 -31.00 42.48
C ALA A 833 4.82 -31.57 41.28
N VAL A 834 5.00 -32.86 40.97
CA VAL A 834 4.25 -33.55 39.90
C VAL A 834 2.75 -33.61 40.27
N GLU A 835 2.43 -33.95 41.54
CA GLU A 835 1.06 -33.99 42.02
C GLU A 835 0.34 -32.65 41.93
N LEU A 836 0.99 -31.54 42.33
CA LEU A 836 0.41 -30.19 42.25
C LEU A 836 0.18 -29.74 40.81
N ALA A 837 1.14 -29.97 39.90
CA ALA A 837 0.99 -29.68 38.49
C ALA A 837 -0.19 -30.46 37.90
N GLN A 838 -0.35 -31.74 38.25
CA GLN A 838 -1.44 -32.59 37.81
C GLN A 838 -2.81 -32.11 38.33
N GLN A 839 -2.88 -31.61 39.58
CA GLN A 839 -4.09 -30.97 40.11
C GLN A 839 -4.47 -29.72 39.31
N GLY A 840 -3.49 -28.85 39.00
CA GLY A 840 -3.71 -27.66 38.15
C GLY A 840 -4.24 -28.02 36.77
N ILE A 841 -3.65 -29.04 36.11
CA ILE A 841 -4.06 -29.55 34.80
C ILE A 841 -5.53 -30.06 34.89
N THR A 842 -5.87 -30.80 35.93
CA THR A 842 -7.23 -31.34 36.10
C THR A 842 -8.28 -30.24 36.19
N ILE A 843 -7.98 -29.12 36.84
CA ILE A 843 -8.87 -27.96 36.90
C ILE A 843 -9.03 -27.31 35.52
N TYR A 844 -7.89 -27.07 34.81
CA TYR A 844 -7.93 -26.46 33.49
C TYR A 844 -8.65 -27.30 32.46
N ASP A 845 -8.46 -28.62 32.48
CA ASP A 845 -9.13 -29.58 31.59
C ASP A 845 -10.66 -29.57 31.81
N ARG A 846 -11.11 -29.65 33.09
CA ARG A 846 -12.55 -29.57 33.43
C ARG A 846 -13.23 -28.28 32.99
N LEU A 847 -12.46 -27.17 32.91
CA LEU A 847 -12.95 -25.87 32.48
C LEU A 847 -12.85 -25.68 30.97
N GLY A 848 -12.22 -26.59 30.23
CA GLY A 848 -12.02 -26.50 28.78
C GLY A 848 -11.06 -25.41 28.38
N LEU A 849 -10.10 -25.03 29.23
CA LEU A 849 -9.18 -23.89 29.06
C LEU A 849 -7.91 -24.31 28.33
N ALA A 850 -7.95 -24.48 27.01
CA ALA A 850 -6.84 -24.99 26.21
C ALA A 850 -5.52 -24.26 26.46
N LEU A 851 -5.52 -22.92 26.45
CA LEU A 851 -4.30 -22.15 26.66
C LEU A 851 -3.75 -22.28 28.09
N ARG A 852 -4.63 -22.29 29.10
CA ARG A 852 -4.26 -22.53 30.51
C ARG A 852 -3.82 -23.97 30.75
N LEU A 853 -4.39 -24.92 30.03
CA LEU A 853 -3.94 -26.31 30.03
C LEU A 853 -2.51 -26.43 29.51
N ALA A 854 -2.14 -25.67 28.47
CA ALA A 854 -0.75 -25.62 28.00
C ALA A 854 0.20 -25.12 29.09
N ASN A 855 -0.16 -24.08 29.88
CA ASN A 855 0.62 -23.63 31.03
C ASN A 855 0.77 -24.72 32.11
N GLY A 856 -0.29 -25.45 32.38
CA GLY A 856 -0.27 -26.60 33.29
C GLY A 856 0.67 -27.72 32.80
N ARG A 857 0.58 -28.05 31.49
CA ARG A 857 1.46 -29.04 30.85
C ARG A 857 2.92 -28.59 30.86
N TYR A 858 3.16 -27.31 30.64
CA TYR A 858 4.51 -26.72 30.79
C TYR A 858 5.05 -26.91 32.23
N ALA A 859 4.25 -26.61 33.26
CA ALA A 859 4.66 -26.83 34.66
C ALA A 859 4.93 -28.31 34.97
N LEU A 860 4.06 -29.22 34.48
CA LEU A 860 4.25 -30.65 34.61
C LEU A 860 5.49 -31.15 33.87
N GLY A 861 5.78 -30.60 32.66
CA GLY A 861 6.99 -30.92 31.92
C GLY A 861 8.26 -30.57 32.67
N LEU A 862 8.31 -29.42 33.37
CA LEU A 862 9.39 -29.06 34.27
C LEU A 862 9.56 -30.07 35.43
N ALA A 863 8.45 -30.43 36.08
CA ALA A 863 8.45 -31.37 37.18
C ALA A 863 8.96 -32.75 36.74
N LEU A 864 8.48 -33.25 35.61
CA LEU A 864 8.88 -34.53 35.03
C LEU A 864 10.38 -34.53 34.59
N THR A 865 10.86 -33.37 34.10
CA THR A 865 12.30 -33.22 33.74
C THR A 865 13.18 -33.44 34.96
N GLN A 866 12.88 -32.79 36.07
CA GLN A 866 13.65 -32.93 37.32
C GLN A 866 13.47 -34.32 37.95
N ALA A 867 12.30 -34.95 37.76
CA ALA A 867 12.06 -36.34 38.16
C ALA A 867 12.83 -37.38 37.30
N GLY A 868 13.56 -36.96 36.28
CA GLY A 868 14.23 -37.84 35.32
C GLY A 868 13.32 -38.56 34.34
N ARG A 869 12.00 -38.23 34.32
CA ARG A 869 10.98 -38.83 33.47
C ARG A 869 10.96 -38.10 32.11
N LEU A 870 12.14 -38.10 31.40
CA LEU A 870 12.41 -37.26 30.23
C LEU A 870 11.43 -37.50 29.05
N SER A 871 11.01 -38.75 28.82
CA SER A 871 10.09 -39.07 27.74
C SER A 871 8.68 -38.45 27.96
N GLU A 872 8.20 -38.49 29.19
CA GLU A 872 6.90 -37.90 29.55
C GLU A 872 7.00 -36.36 29.59
N ALA A 873 8.14 -35.81 29.99
CA ALA A 873 8.43 -34.38 29.93
C ALA A 873 8.35 -33.85 28.49
N LEU A 874 9.01 -34.55 27.55
CA LEU A 874 8.96 -34.22 26.13
C LEU A 874 7.54 -34.24 25.59
N GLU A 875 6.73 -35.25 25.93
CA GLU A 875 5.33 -35.33 25.51
C GLU A 875 4.54 -34.11 25.99
N GLN A 876 4.61 -33.77 27.28
CA GLN A 876 3.86 -32.66 27.85
C GLN A 876 4.30 -31.31 27.28
N LEU A 877 5.61 -31.08 27.12
CA LEU A 877 6.14 -29.84 26.56
C LEU A 877 5.82 -29.71 25.06
N THR A 878 5.85 -30.81 24.29
CA THR A 878 5.49 -30.80 22.87
C THR A 878 3.99 -30.48 22.67
N GLN A 879 3.12 -31.06 23.50
CA GLN A 879 1.69 -30.75 23.48
C GLN A 879 1.45 -29.28 23.87
N ALA A 880 2.15 -28.77 24.88
CA ALA A 880 2.06 -27.36 25.27
C ALA A 880 2.52 -26.44 24.15
N LEU A 881 3.63 -26.76 23.46
CA LEU A 881 4.16 -25.99 22.34
C LEU A 881 3.16 -25.89 21.19
N GLY A 882 2.51 -27.01 20.81
CA GLY A 882 1.48 -27.03 19.77
C GLY A 882 0.32 -26.09 20.09
N ILE A 883 -0.18 -26.13 21.34
CA ILE A 883 -1.27 -25.25 21.79
C ILE A 883 -0.82 -23.77 21.78
N PHE A 884 0.39 -23.44 22.24
CA PHE A 884 0.90 -22.07 22.21
C PHE A 884 1.07 -21.55 20.80
N HIS A 885 1.55 -22.36 19.87
CA HIS A 885 1.68 -22.04 18.45
C HIS A 885 0.33 -21.76 17.79
N GLU A 886 -0.64 -22.65 17.95
CA GLU A 886 -2.00 -22.48 17.43
C GLU A 886 -2.69 -21.21 17.96
N ASN A 887 -2.34 -20.80 19.18
CA ASN A 887 -2.92 -19.63 19.85
C ASN A 887 -2.05 -18.37 19.74
N ARG A 888 -1.03 -18.33 18.87
CA ARG A 888 -0.17 -17.18 18.58
C ARG A 888 0.47 -16.57 19.85
N GLN A 889 1.05 -17.41 20.71
CA GLN A 889 1.69 -17.04 21.97
C GLN A 889 3.23 -17.09 21.85
N PRO A 890 3.89 -16.16 21.14
CA PRO A 890 5.32 -16.26 20.81
C PRO A 890 6.22 -16.28 22.04
N LEU A 891 5.83 -15.60 23.13
CA LEU A 891 6.56 -15.63 24.40
C LEU A 891 6.58 -17.05 24.96
N TRP A 892 5.41 -17.70 25.03
CA TRP A 892 5.29 -19.06 25.59
C TRP A 892 5.85 -20.13 24.65
N GLU A 893 5.78 -19.93 23.35
CA GLU A 893 6.50 -20.76 22.36
C GLU A 893 8.01 -20.73 22.64
N GLY A 894 8.60 -19.53 22.75
CA GLY A 894 10.02 -19.37 23.00
C GLY A 894 10.47 -19.99 24.32
N VAL A 895 9.69 -19.77 25.40
CA VAL A 895 9.97 -20.36 26.72
C VAL A 895 9.84 -21.89 26.68
N THR A 896 8.87 -22.44 25.94
CA THR A 896 8.69 -23.89 25.82
C THR A 896 9.80 -24.53 24.98
N HIS A 897 10.22 -23.89 23.88
CA HIS A 897 11.41 -24.30 23.13
C HIS A 897 12.66 -24.34 24.01
N PHE A 898 12.83 -23.34 24.85
CA PHE A 898 13.93 -23.32 25.82
C PHE A 898 13.87 -24.57 26.75
N ARG A 899 12.70 -24.92 27.30
CA ARG A 899 12.54 -26.10 28.16
C ARG A 899 12.76 -27.42 27.40
N LEU A 900 12.31 -27.49 26.17
CA LEU A 900 12.61 -28.64 25.29
C LEU A 900 14.11 -28.78 25.04
N ALA A 901 14.82 -27.66 24.86
CA ALA A 901 16.29 -27.67 24.76
C ALA A 901 16.96 -28.26 26.04
N GLU A 902 16.48 -27.87 27.22
CA GLU A 902 17.01 -28.43 28.50
C GLU A 902 16.72 -29.93 28.60
N VAL A 903 15.51 -30.39 28.27
CA VAL A 903 15.19 -31.82 28.32
C VAL A 903 16.05 -32.61 27.33
N HIS A 904 16.23 -32.10 26.10
CA HIS A 904 17.09 -32.75 25.12
C HIS A 904 18.54 -32.75 25.52
N LEU A 905 19.03 -31.68 26.15
CA LEU A 905 20.37 -31.63 26.72
C LEU A 905 20.58 -32.72 27.82
N ALA A 906 19.60 -32.83 28.75
CA ALA A 906 19.58 -33.87 29.76
C ALA A 906 19.51 -35.29 29.17
N ALA A 907 18.77 -35.47 28.09
CA ALA A 907 18.66 -36.73 27.34
C ALA A 907 19.87 -37.00 26.42
N ARG A 908 20.92 -36.16 26.44
CA ARG A 908 22.12 -36.21 25.57
C ARG A 908 21.82 -36.16 24.08
N ARG A 909 20.71 -35.53 23.71
CA ARG A 909 20.33 -35.30 22.29
C ARG A 909 20.76 -33.88 21.87
N PHE A 910 22.05 -33.66 21.80
CA PHE A 910 22.67 -32.33 21.72
C PHE A 910 22.24 -31.53 20.46
N THR A 911 22.09 -32.21 19.30
CA THR A 911 21.64 -31.57 18.07
C THR A 911 20.22 -30.99 18.22
N LEU A 912 19.30 -31.72 18.86
CA LEU A 912 17.93 -31.26 19.12
C LEU A 912 17.90 -30.17 20.18
N ALA A 913 18.78 -30.30 21.20
CA ALA A 913 18.94 -29.25 22.21
C ALA A 913 19.37 -27.92 21.59
N ALA A 914 20.38 -27.95 20.72
CA ALA A 914 20.84 -26.75 20.02
C ALA A 914 19.74 -26.16 19.10
N ALA A 915 19.06 -27.01 18.31
CA ALA A 915 17.98 -26.58 17.42
C ALA A 915 16.85 -25.88 18.17
N HIS A 916 16.39 -26.45 19.29
CA HIS A 916 15.33 -25.82 20.11
C HIS A 916 15.81 -24.53 20.79
N ALA A 917 17.08 -24.46 21.24
CA ALA A 917 17.62 -23.23 21.80
C ALA A 917 17.74 -22.12 20.76
N GLU A 918 18.16 -22.43 19.52
CA GLU A 918 18.20 -21.48 18.41
C GLU A 918 16.79 -21.00 18.02
N GLN A 919 15.80 -21.88 18.00
CA GLN A 919 14.39 -21.50 17.78
C GLN A 919 13.88 -20.55 18.88
N ALA A 920 14.22 -20.84 20.13
CA ALA A 920 13.87 -19.96 21.25
C ALA A 920 14.44 -18.55 21.07
N ILE A 921 15.72 -18.43 20.64
CA ILE A 921 16.38 -17.13 20.40
C ILE A 921 15.77 -16.39 19.18
N ALA A 922 15.39 -17.12 18.13
CA ALA A 922 14.83 -16.55 16.91
C ALA A 922 13.46 -15.91 17.12
N LEU A 923 12.69 -16.38 18.09
CA LEU A 923 11.40 -15.80 18.44
C LEU A 923 11.57 -14.43 19.12
N ARG A 924 11.11 -13.36 18.43
CA ARG A 924 11.10 -12.02 19.00
C ARG A 924 10.22 -11.99 20.25
N GLY A 925 10.81 -11.60 21.40
CA GLY A 925 10.04 -11.46 22.64
C GLY A 925 10.08 -12.65 23.58
N ILE A 926 11.20 -13.40 23.64
CA ILE A 926 11.42 -14.51 24.58
C ILE A 926 11.22 -14.15 26.07
N GLY A 927 10.87 -12.90 26.38
CA GLY A 927 10.61 -12.43 27.75
C GLY A 927 11.82 -11.77 28.42
N GLY A 928 12.55 -10.94 27.66
CA GLY A 928 13.60 -10.07 28.16
C GLY A 928 15.02 -10.68 28.10
N GLU A 929 15.99 -9.80 28.32
CA GLU A 929 17.40 -10.11 28.16
C GLU A 929 17.87 -11.21 29.13
N TRP A 930 17.34 -11.27 30.37
CA TRP A 930 17.68 -12.33 31.31
C TRP A 930 17.40 -13.73 30.71
N ARG A 931 16.22 -13.94 30.14
CA ARG A 931 15.87 -15.23 29.51
C ARG A 931 16.74 -15.51 28.29
N ARG A 932 17.06 -14.49 27.50
CA ARG A 932 18.01 -14.62 26.40
C ARG A 932 19.37 -15.16 26.87
N GLY A 933 19.91 -14.60 27.96
CA GLY A 933 21.14 -15.10 28.60
C GLY A 933 21.04 -16.56 29.01
N THR A 934 19.89 -16.98 29.57
CA THR A 934 19.68 -18.38 30.00
C THR A 934 19.65 -19.35 28.81
N VAL A 935 18.95 -18.98 27.71
CA VAL A 935 18.92 -19.81 26.47
C VAL A 935 20.30 -19.92 25.83
N LEU A 936 21.06 -18.81 25.79
CA LEU A 936 22.43 -18.80 25.26
C LEU A 936 23.36 -19.70 26.10
N THR A 937 23.14 -19.77 27.40
CA THR A 937 23.91 -20.66 28.29
C THR A 937 23.65 -22.13 27.94
N VAL A 938 22.37 -22.52 27.73
CA VAL A 938 22.00 -23.89 27.33
C VAL A 938 22.49 -24.22 25.93
N LEU A 939 22.36 -23.27 24.98
CA LEU A 939 22.86 -23.41 23.61
C LEU A 939 24.37 -23.65 23.61
N GLY A 940 25.12 -22.86 24.37
CA GLY A 940 26.58 -23.04 24.51
C GLY A 940 26.95 -24.43 25.05
N ARG A 941 26.23 -24.94 26.07
CA ARG A 941 26.43 -26.31 26.56
C ARG A 941 26.16 -27.39 25.52
N ALA A 942 25.09 -27.21 24.70
CA ALA A 942 24.80 -28.16 23.64
C ALA A 942 25.85 -28.12 22.52
N LEU A 943 26.31 -26.91 22.13
CA LEU A 943 27.35 -26.71 21.12
C LEU A 943 28.71 -27.24 21.53
N GLU A 944 29.07 -27.13 22.80
CA GLU A 944 30.31 -27.72 23.36
C GLU A 944 30.30 -29.25 23.17
N GLN A 945 29.16 -29.90 23.45
CA GLN A 945 29.00 -31.35 23.27
C GLN A 945 28.95 -31.79 21.81
N LEU A 946 28.70 -30.87 20.90
CA LEU A 946 28.72 -31.06 19.45
C LEU A 946 30.09 -30.72 18.83
N GLU A 947 31.13 -30.57 19.65
CA GLU A 947 32.49 -30.22 19.21
C GLU A 947 32.57 -28.88 18.46
N GLN A 948 31.75 -27.89 18.82
CA GLN A 948 31.74 -26.54 18.31
C GLN A 948 32.16 -25.49 19.36
N PRO A 949 33.38 -25.55 19.87
CA PRO A 949 33.79 -24.77 21.04
C PRO A 949 33.82 -23.26 20.79
N ASP A 950 34.06 -22.81 19.55
CA ASP A 950 34.11 -21.39 19.24
C ASP A 950 32.70 -20.77 19.31
N ARG A 951 31.68 -21.46 18.78
CA ARG A 951 30.28 -21.03 18.90
C ARG A 951 29.79 -21.11 20.34
N ALA A 952 30.17 -22.14 21.09
CA ALA A 952 29.82 -22.27 22.51
C ALA A 952 30.36 -21.09 23.33
N ARG A 953 31.64 -20.74 23.13
CA ARG A 953 32.26 -19.57 23.78
C ARG A 953 31.58 -18.26 23.40
N ALA A 954 31.23 -18.05 22.13
CA ALA A 954 30.51 -16.87 21.70
C ALA A 954 29.16 -16.73 22.43
N CYS A 955 28.38 -17.80 22.55
CA CYS A 955 27.12 -17.82 23.30
C CYS A 955 27.34 -17.48 24.79
N TRP A 956 28.34 -18.04 25.43
CA TRP A 956 28.60 -17.76 26.83
C TRP A 956 29.15 -16.35 27.07
N HIS A 957 29.93 -15.76 26.15
CA HIS A 957 30.37 -14.37 26.27
C HIS A 957 29.17 -13.42 26.16
N GLU A 958 28.23 -13.68 25.22
CA GLU A 958 27.00 -12.89 25.09
C GLU A 958 26.12 -13.03 26.35
N ALA A 959 25.94 -14.24 26.87
CA ALA A 959 25.20 -14.50 28.11
C ALA A 959 25.85 -13.78 29.31
N LEU A 960 27.18 -13.81 29.40
CA LEU A 960 27.94 -13.14 30.48
C LEU A 960 27.70 -11.62 30.44
N ALA A 961 27.79 -11.01 29.26
CA ALA A 961 27.55 -9.58 29.10
C ALA A 961 26.13 -9.18 29.54
N ILE A 962 25.12 -9.98 29.19
CA ILE A 962 23.74 -9.78 29.62
C ILE A 962 23.62 -9.87 31.15
N TYR A 963 24.15 -10.90 31.76
CA TYR A 963 24.04 -11.12 33.19
C TYR A 963 24.81 -10.09 34.01
N GLU A 964 25.98 -9.63 33.53
CA GLU A 964 26.73 -8.54 34.16
C GLU A 964 25.94 -7.21 34.11
N GLN A 965 25.30 -6.92 32.98
CA GLN A 965 24.46 -5.72 32.85
C GLN A 965 23.24 -5.75 33.80
N LEU A 966 22.68 -6.93 34.03
CA LEU A 966 21.51 -7.13 34.91
C LEU A 966 21.89 -7.34 36.39
N GLY A 967 23.16 -7.53 36.73
CA GLY A 967 23.60 -7.89 38.09
C GLY A 967 23.08 -9.26 38.53
N SER A 968 22.96 -10.22 37.61
CA SER A 968 22.34 -11.52 37.87
C SER A 968 23.25 -12.52 38.54
N ALA A 969 22.69 -13.42 39.37
CA ALA A 969 23.43 -14.45 40.10
C ALA A 969 24.07 -15.50 39.17
N GLU A 970 23.55 -15.69 37.96
CA GLU A 970 24.06 -16.62 36.93
C GLU A 970 25.39 -16.21 36.34
N THR A 971 25.86 -14.98 36.60
CA THR A 971 27.16 -14.44 36.16
C THR A 971 28.32 -15.38 36.52
N ASP A 972 28.37 -15.92 37.77
CA ASP A 972 29.46 -16.77 38.23
C ASP A 972 29.41 -18.18 37.61
N GLU A 973 28.24 -18.66 37.22
CA GLU A 973 28.11 -19.94 36.53
C GLU A 973 28.69 -19.82 35.11
N VAL A 974 28.35 -18.77 34.37
CA VAL A 974 28.84 -18.58 33.00
C VAL A 974 30.34 -18.29 33.00
N ARG A 975 30.88 -17.56 33.99
CA ARG A 975 32.33 -17.38 34.14
C ARG A 975 33.06 -18.71 34.31
N ARG A 976 32.49 -19.67 35.08
CA ARG A 976 33.06 -21.03 35.22
C ARG A 976 33.07 -21.80 33.91
N LEU A 977 32.01 -21.67 33.06
CA LEU A 977 31.95 -22.28 31.73
C LEU A 977 33.02 -21.73 30.77
N LEU A 978 33.38 -20.46 30.92
CA LEU A 978 34.40 -19.79 30.10
C LEU A 978 35.84 -20.07 30.57
N THR A 979 36.01 -20.51 31.81
CA THR A 979 37.34 -20.81 32.36
C THR A 979 37.80 -22.16 31.79
N PRO A 980 38.96 -22.24 31.07
CA PRO A 980 39.44 -23.50 30.56
C PRO A 980 39.70 -24.45 31.75
N VAL A 981 39.08 -25.63 31.73
CA VAL A 981 39.52 -26.71 32.65
C VAL A 981 40.96 -26.98 32.32
N ALA A 982 41.90 -26.62 33.24
CA ALA A 982 43.31 -26.98 33.11
C ALA A 982 43.34 -28.50 32.89
N ALA A 983 43.84 -28.93 31.72
CA ALA A 983 44.02 -30.33 31.43
C ALA A 983 44.85 -30.96 32.55
N ALA A 984 44.22 -31.83 33.38
CA ALA A 984 44.85 -32.61 34.39
C ALA A 984 45.51 -33.84 33.76
#